data_7e533809eedd9f490a4098aaba7e4796
#
_entry.id   7e533809eedd9f490a4098aaba7e4796
#
_cell.length_a   1.000
_cell.length_b   1.000
_cell.length_c   1.000
_cell.angle_alpha   90.00
_cell.angle_beta   90.00
_cell.angle_gamma   90.00
#
_symmetry.space_group_name_H-M   'P 1'
#
loop_
_entity.id
_entity.type
_entity.pdbx_description
1 polymer ?
#
loop_
_entity_poly.entity_id
_entity_poly.type
_entity_poly.pdbx_seq_one_letter_code
_entity_poly.pdbx_strand_id
1 'polypeptide(L)'
;MADGLASSPSSPSSPSPPPPLHPFTLSPLQHLKRITPIILITLIGLVAYYPTLTLNFFWEDPFDIGQVDSLSYFQLLTAPNSNSYYRPLALIILKALKLGANYSAFPYHLFNVAFHLLAAVLLYGLANHLFKNRAVAFSAGVLFVLYPIGYEAPARASSMHSLYICLTLIALWSYSIARQKDSRRHYALTFLCAALFPPLHENGIMLPPLIVVLEIYLLWQYKLKRSFIALIYFVPALIFLVIWFSIPKSGEAPAIGVRGFEALYLSQGISFPIARLMSQLNGFGLTAITQALMAAASAALFLFLTRTRYSLPPLVLALIWWGVAMSLAWIARPIEYLEVSPRVMYFPSWAASLAWGMILLDKEKWRRAVGGVTVVFVVLQSWTTLQQSTQLYLNGSRWMDQVITIGKGGGRLLFVNAPDRFMYREQLYPLGYWGMLVAPVSQDLSDFVRFTTGVTMETKSLSDFQLMQPMMDASPYFVNTRGSANAHASDVMYDSILWADKVMWTDYARDGSLTIKYVGDVRPTLLTSTLIGRIGDVADVAGASVMRDGNLLRVTLLWRSLSAAKPTDTIFVHVLDSSSTLVGQGDGESLNGLLPPSAWRSGHEIEDARVIIFDSPLIAGEYRITVGMYDRADGKRYKAFDAKGVEVSEGELEVGRVTVK
;
A
#
# COMPACT_ATOMS: atom_id res chain seq x y z
N MET A 1 55.26 -82.48 48.34
CA MET A 1 54.62 -81.69 49.39
C MET A 1 54.00 -80.50 48.74
N ALA A 2 52.75 -80.58 48.66
CA ALA A 2 51.64 -79.80 49.18
C ALA A 2 51.41 -78.54 48.30
N ASP A 3 50.38 -78.26 47.98
CA ASP A 3 48.95 -78.26 48.02
C ASP A 3 48.39 -77.24 47.05
N GLY A 4 47.56 -77.71 46.21
CA GLY A 4 46.83 -76.77 45.30
C GLY A 4 45.57 -76.29 46.00
N LEU A 5 45.27 -75.00 45.81
CA LEU A 5 43.96 -74.49 46.09
C LEU A 5 43.35 -73.93 44.79
N ALA A 6 42.30 -74.62 44.39
CA ALA A 6 41.44 -74.19 43.28
C ALA A 6 40.60 -73.00 43.68
N SER A 7 40.70 -71.90 42.91
CA SER A 7 39.80 -70.77 42.98
C SER A 7 38.64 -71.02 42.01
N SER A 8 37.40 -71.02 42.53
CA SER A 8 36.15 -71.06 41.79
C SER A 8 35.91 -69.79 40.95
N PRO A 9 35.34 -69.88 39.74
CA PRO A 9 35.03 -68.74 38.94
C PRO A 9 33.80 -67.97 39.49
N SER A 10 33.96 -66.70 39.75
CA SER A 10 32.87 -65.78 40.09
C SER A 10 31.91 -65.60 38.88
N SER A 11 30.65 -65.84 39.11
CA SER A 11 29.57 -65.65 38.18
C SER A 11 29.49 -64.14 37.73
N PRO A 12 29.22 -63.84 36.45
CA PRO A 12 29.08 -62.48 35.99
C PRO A 12 27.78 -61.86 36.56
N SER A 13 27.92 -60.71 37.23
CA SER A 13 26.80 -59.89 37.70
C SER A 13 25.96 -59.41 36.52
N SER A 14 24.66 -59.65 36.56
CA SER A 14 23.68 -59.13 35.57
C SER A 14 23.74 -57.63 35.54
N PRO A 15 23.68 -57.00 34.33
CA PRO A 15 23.64 -55.50 34.19
C PRO A 15 22.35 -54.99 34.83
N SER A 16 22.48 -53.98 35.69
CA SER A 16 21.35 -53.25 36.27
C SER A 16 20.47 -52.61 35.15
N PRO A 17 19.14 -52.67 35.27
CA PRO A 17 18.26 -52.09 34.29
C PRO A 17 18.56 -50.56 34.13
N PRO A 18 18.48 -50.01 32.90
CA PRO A 18 18.69 -48.58 32.70
C PRO A 18 17.62 -47.80 33.49
N PRO A 19 18.00 -46.63 34.07
CA PRO A 19 17.05 -45.80 34.82
C PRO A 19 15.87 -45.42 33.93
N PRO A 20 14.64 -45.37 34.46
CA PRO A 20 13.47 -44.98 33.69
C PRO A 20 13.68 -43.59 33.11
N LEU A 21 13.48 -43.44 31.79
CA LEU A 21 13.46 -42.16 31.10
C LEU A 21 12.28 -41.36 31.64
N HIS A 22 12.54 -40.50 32.65
CA HIS A 22 11.57 -39.53 33.07
C HIS A 22 11.26 -38.61 31.86
N PRO A 23 10.02 -38.43 31.45
CA PRO A 23 9.68 -37.44 30.46
C PRO A 23 10.16 -36.09 31.01
N PHE A 24 11.04 -35.41 30.26
CA PHE A 24 11.52 -34.05 30.57
C PHE A 24 10.33 -33.09 30.54
N THR A 25 9.54 -33.02 31.61
CA THR A 25 8.57 -31.98 31.84
C THR A 25 9.35 -30.72 32.18
N LEU A 26 9.44 -29.81 31.19
CA LEU A 26 10.01 -28.50 31.42
C LEU A 26 9.20 -27.79 32.52
N SER A 27 9.88 -27.13 33.46
CA SER A 27 9.18 -26.33 34.48
C SER A 27 8.33 -25.22 33.80
N PRO A 28 7.20 -24.80 34.40
CA PRO A 28 6.35 -23.74 33.87
C PRO A 28 7.14 -22.46 33.50
N LEU A 29 8.14 -22.11 34.30
CA LEU A 29 9.05 -20.97 34.05
C LEU A 29 9.93 -21.17 32.80
N GLN A 30 10.34 -22.41 32.52
CA GLN A 30 11.12 -22.70 31.30
C GLN A 30 10.23 -22.65 30.05
N HIS A 31 8.97 -23.11 30.15
CA HIS A 31 7.97 -22.96 29.09
C HIS A 31 7.70 -21.49 28.81
N LEU A 32 7.44 -20.69 29.85
CA LEU A 32 7.19 -19.25 29.71
C LEU A 32 8.37 -18.53 29.00
N LYS A 33 9.61 -18.78 29.44
CA LYS A 33 10.81 -18.22 28.81
C LYS A 33 10.98 -18.58 27.33
N ARG A 34 10.42 -19.70 26.87
CA ARG A 34 10.45 -20.10 25.46
C ARG A 34 9.40 -19.42 24.62
N ILE A 35 8.21 -19.18 25.17
CA ILE A 35 7.05 -18.64 24.47
C ILE A 35 7.05 -17.11 24.46
N THR A 36 7.58 -16.45 25.50
CA THR A 36 7.59 -14.98 25.63
C THR A 36 8.10 -14.25 24.38
N PRO A 37 9.23 -14.61 23.73
CA PRO A 37 9.67 -13.91 22.52
C PRO A 37 8.68 -14.03 21.36
N ILE A 38 8.03 -15.18 21.22
CA ILE A 38 7.02 -15.42 20.18
C ILE A 38 5.81 -14.53 20.41
N ILE A 39 5.31 -14.50 21.66
CA ILE A 39 4.17 -13.64 22.04
C ILE A 39 4.51 -12.17 21.76
N LEU A 40 5.70 -11.72 22.16
CA LEU A 40 6.09 -10.32 21.96
C LEU A 40 6.21 -9.96 20.48
N ILE A 41 6.83 -10.80 19.64
CA ILE A 41 6.91 -10.58 18.19
C ILE A 41 5.49 -10.49 17.60
N THR A 42 4.60 -11.41 17.98
CA THR A 42 3.23 -11.44 17.50
C THR A 42 2.45 -10.21 17.94
N LEU A 43 2.57 -9.78 19.20
CA LEU A 43 1.89 -8.59 19.72
C LEU A 43 2.38 -7.31 19.04
N ILE A 44 3.70 -7.14 18.88
CA ILE A 44 4.29 -6.01 18.16
C ILE A 44 3.73 -5.94 16.73
N GLY A 45 3.70 -7.09 16.05
CA GLY A 45 3.18 -7.15 14.68
C GLY A 45 1.66 -6.92 14.61
N LEU A 46 0.87 -7.45 15.55
CA LEU A 46 -0.57 -7.18 15.61
C LEU A 46 -0.85 -5.69 15.78
N VAL A 47 -0.14 -5.02 16.70
CA VAL A 47 -0.30 -3.57 16.90
C VAL A 47 0.12 -2.79 15.64
N ALA A 48 1.22 -3.19 14.99
CA ALA A 48 1.73 -2.52 13.80
C ALA A 48 0.80 -2.65 12.59
N TYR A 49 0.20 -3.83 12.40
CA TYR A 49 -0.60 -4.16 11.22
C TYR A 49 -2.12 -4.18 11.46
N TYR A 50 -2.60 -3.89 12.68
CA TYR A 50 -4.02 -3.79 12.95
C TYR A 50 -4.77 -2.86 11.97
N PRO A 51 -4.25 -1.66 11.65
CA PRO A 51 -4.92 -0.78 10.69
C PRO A 51 -5.01 -1.37 9.28
N THR A 52 -4.09 -2.25 8.88
CA THR A 52 -4.12 -2.93 7.57
C THR A 52 -5.38 -3.78 7.39
N LEU A 53 -5.93 -4.30 8.49
CA LEU A 53 -7.17 -5.10 8.45
C LEU A 53 -8.41 -4.30 8.07
N THR A 54 -8.34 -2.97 8.12
CA THR A 54 -9.44 -2.07 7.76
C THR A 54 -9.32 -1.50 6.35
N LEU A 55 -8.28 -1.86 5.60
CA LEU A 55 -8.11 -1.44 4.22
C LEU A 55 -9.18 -2.06 3.32
N ASN A 56 -9.58 -1.31 2.30
CA ASN A 56 -10.38 -1.82 1.19
C ASN A 56 -9.48 -2.39 0.10
N PHE A 57 -10.08 -2.94 -0.95
CA PHE A 57 -9.36 -3.30 -2.17
C PHE A 57 -8.83 -2.06 -2.87
N PHE A 58 -7.64 -2.16 -3.43
CA PHE A 58 -7.01 -1.10 -4.20
C PHE A 58 -6.09 -1.70 -5.26
N TRP A 59 -5.68 -0.88 -6.21
CA TRP A 59 -4.79 -1.24 -7.29
C TRP A 59 -5.29 -2.45 -8.10
N GLU A 60 -4.51 -3.52 -8.22
CA GLU A 60 -4.82 -4.72 -9.01
C GLU A 60 -5.70 -5.74 -8.27
N ASP A 61 -6.04 -5.51 -7.00
CA ASP A 61 -6.83 -6.47 -6.22
C ASP A 61 -8.14 -6.89 -6.90
N PRO A 62 -8.97 -5.98 -7.48
CA PRO A 62 -10.20 -6.37 -8.15
C PRO A 62 -9.97 -7.27 -9.37
N PHE A 63 -8.86 -7.06 -10.10
CA PHE A 63 -8.51 -7.87 -11.26
C PHE A 63 -8.02 -9.25 -10.84
N ASP A 64 -7.06 -9.30 -9.91
CA ASP A 64 -6.50 -10.55 -9.45
C ASP A 64 -7.55 -11.44 -8.77
N ILE A 65 -8.46 -10.84 -7.99
CA ILE A 65 -9.53 -11.58 -7.31
C ILE A 65 -10.71 -11.83 -8.26
N GLY A 66 -11.02 -10.90 -9.17
CA GLY A 66 -12.13 -11.01 -10.11
C GLY A 66 -11.92 -12.08 -11.18
N GLN A 67 -10.70 -12.22 -11.70
CA GLN A 67 -10.41 -13.20 -12.73
C GLN A 67 -10.67 -14.66 -12.28
N VAL A 68 -10.58 -14.98 -10.97
CA VAL A 68 -10.78 -16.35 -10.50
C VAL A 68 -12.26 -16.79 -10.56
N ASP A 69 -13.21 -15.87 -10.77
CA ASP A 69 -14.63 -16.21 -10.87
C ASP A 69 -14.96 -16.96 -12.17
N SER A 70 -14.44 -16.45 -13.28
CA SER A 70 -14.74 -16.97 -14.60
C SER A 70 -13.93 -18.22 -14.95
N LEU A 71 -12.86 -18.55 -14.18
CA LEU A 71 -11.96 -19.64 -14.48
C LEU A 71 -12.29 -20.90 -13.67
N SER A 72 -12.40 -22.05 -14.35
CA SER A 72 -12.42 -23.36 -13.69
C SER A 72 -11.08 -23.66 -13.01
N TYR A 73 -11.05 -24.61 -12.05
CA TYR A 73 -9.79 -25.02 -11.41
C TYR A 73 -8.75 -25.52 -12.44
N PHE A 74 -9.18 -26.17 -13.52
CA PHE A 74 -8.27 -26.60 -14.59
C PHE A 74 -7.68 -25.39 -15.33
N GLN A 75 -8.49 -24.39 -15.65
CA GLN A 75 -8.02 -23.16 -16.27
C GLN A 75 -7.07 -22.37 -15.35
N LEU A 76 -7.29 -22.37 -14.02
CA LEU A 76 -6.37 -21.76 -13.06
C LEU A 76 -4.97 -22.42 -13.09
N LEU A 77 -4.89 -23.72 -13.44
CA LEU A 77 -3.62 -24.42 -13.59
C LEU A 77 -2.91 -24.14 -14.90
N THR A 78 -3.62 -23.73 -15.94
CA THR A 78 -3.10 -23.63 -17.32
C THR A 78 -3.06 -22.22 -17.87
N ALA A 79 -3.80 -21.28 -17.29
CA ALA A 79 -3.85 -19.89 -17.74
C ALA A 79 -2.84 -19.00 -16.99
N PRO A 80 -2.26 -17.98 -17.66
CA PRO A 80 -1.57 -16.89 -16.96
C PRO A 80 -2.57 -16.06 -16.14
N ASN A 81 -2.10 -15.33 -15.14
CA ASN A 81 -2.94 -14.36 -14.43
C ASN A 81 -3.18 -13.08 -15.27
N SER A 82 -3.99 -12.14 -14.76
CA SER A 82 -4.34 -10.87 -15.42
C SER A 82 -3.13 -10.07 -15.91
N ASN A 83 -1.99 -10.18 -15.21
CA ASN A 83 -0.74 -9.49 -15.54
C ASN A 83 0.24 -10.35 -16.34
N SER A 84 -0.25 -11.40 -17.02
CA SER A 84 0.57 -12.31 -17.84
C SER A 84 1.64 -13.09 -17.06
N TYR A 85 1.53 -13.19 -15.74
CA TYR A 85 2.33 -14.08 -14.92
C TYR A 85 1.68 -15.46 -14.83
N TYR A 86 2.50 -16.50 -14.60
CA TYR A 86 1.99 -17.84 -14.35
C TYR A 86 2.16 -18.21 -12.87
N ARG A 87 1.09 -18.08 -12.10
CA ARG A 87 1.04 -18.33 -10.65
C ARG A 87 -0.18 -19.16 -10.26
N PRO A 88 -0.30 -20.40 -10.75
CA PRO A 88 -1.51 -21.20 -10.59
C PRO A 88 -1.90 -21.43 -9.14
N LEU A 89 -0.95 -21.67 -8.25
CA LEU A 89 -1.24 -21.90 -6.84
C LEU A 89 -1.76 -20.62 -6.16
N ALA A 90 -1.26 -19.45 -6.52
CA ALA A 90 -1.77 -18.18 -6.00
C ALA A 90 -3.25 -17.98 -6.39
N LEU A 91 -3.59 -18.24 -7.66
CA LEU A 91 -4.97 -18.14 -8.15
C LEU A 91 -5.91 -19.14 -7.48
N ILE A 92 -5.47 -20.38 -7.24
CA ILE A 92 -6.24 -21.40 -6.50
C ILE A 92 -6.51 -20.93 -5.06
N ILE A 93 -5.51 -20.37 -4.38
CA ILE A 93 -5.67 -19.84 -3.02
C ILE A 93 -6.60 -18.65 -3.03
N LEU A 94 -6.47 -17.71 -3.98
CA LEU A 94 -7.40 -16.58 -4.11
C LEU A 94 -8.84 -17.04 -4.33
N LYS A 95 -9.04 -18.05 -5.19
CA LYS A 95 -10.38 -18.65 -5.40
C LYS A 95 -10.93 -19.28 -4.11
N ALA A 96 -10.11 -19.99 -3.36
CA ALA A 96 -10.51 -20.59 -2.09
C ALA A 96 -10.84 -19.51 -1.04
N LEU A 97 -10.04 -18.45 -0.94
CA LEU A 97 -10.33 -17.30 -0.06
C LEU A 97 -11.64 -16.63 -0.46
N LYS A 98 -11.87 -16.42 -1.76
CA LYS A 98 -13.08 -15.78 -2.26
C LYS A 98 -14.34 -16.55 -1.93
N LEU A 99 -14.33 -17.88 -1.95
CA LEU A 99 -15.48 -18.71 -1.55
C LEU A 99 -15.94 -18.43 -0.12
N GLY A 100 -15.02 -18.09 0.78
CA GLY A 100 -15.35 -17.76 2.18
C GLY A 100 -15.53 -16.27 2.46
N ALA A 101 -14.77 -15.42 1.76
CA ALA A 101 -14.70 -13.99 2.01
C ALA A 101 -15.62 -13.15 1.09
N ASN A 102 -15.99 -13.71 -0.06
CA ASN A 102 -16.69 -13.00 -1.10
C ASN A 102 -15.98 -11.67 -1.46
N TYR A 103 -16.65 -10.55 -1.44
CA TYR A 103 -16.12 -9.22 -1.74
C TYR A 103 -15.75 -8.39 -0.49
N SER A 104 -15.56 -9.04 0.66
CA SER A 104 -15.02 -8.39 1.85
C SER A 104 -13.50 -8.42 1.82
N ALA A 105 -12.85 -7.26 1.93
CA ALA A 105 -11.38 -7.16 1.92
C ALA A 105 -10.73 -7.71 3.21
N PHE A 106 -11.43 -7.64 4.35
CA PHE A 106 -10.91 -8.05 5.66
C PHE A 106 -10.29 -9.46 5.71
N PRO A 107 -10.93 -10.56 5.20
CA PRO A 107 -10.34 -11.89 5.26
C PRO A 107 -9.05 -12.03 4.45
N TYR A 108 -8.91 -11.29 3.34
CA TYR A 108 -7.69 -11.29 2.54
C TYR A 108 -6.53 -10.60 3.27
N HIS A 109 -6.81 -9.45 3.88
CA HIS A 109 -5.81 -8.76 4.71
C HIS A 109 -5.45 -9.58 5.94
N LEU A 110 -6.43 -10.22 6.60
CA LEU A 110 -6.19 -11.12 7.73
C LEU A 110 -5.27 -12.28 7.34
N PHE A 111 -5.50 -12.89 6.16
CA PHE A 111 -4.64 -13.93 5.62
C PHE A 111 -3.19 -13.43 5.47
N ASN A 112 -2.99 -12.30 4.80
CA ASN A 112 -1.66 -11.74 4.56
C ASN A 112 -0.95 -11.33 5.86
N VAL A 113 -1.64 -10.67 6.78
CA VAL A 113 -1.08 -10.27 8.08
C VAL A 113 -0.75 -11.51 8.93
N ALA A 114 -1.64 -12.52 8.98
CA ALA A 114 -1.38 -13.74 9.73
C ALA A 114 -0.13 -14.47 9.23
N PHE A 115 0.04 -14.61 7.91
CA PHE A 115 1.25 -15.20 7.34
C PHE A 115 2.49 -14.33 7.52
N HIS A 116 2.36 -13.00 7.54
CA HIS A 116 3.47 -12.09 7.88
C HIS A 116 3.96 -12.30 9.32
N LEU A 117 3.03 -12.39 10.28
CA LEU A 117 3.35 -12.67 11.68
C LEU A 117 3.95 -14.08 11.85
N LEU A 118 3.40 -15.07 11.15
CA LEU A 118 3.94 -16.42 11.14
C LEU A 118 5.37 -16.45 10.59
N ALA A 119 5.65 -15.72 9.52
CA ALA A 119 7.00 -15.60 8.96
C ALA A 119 7.98 -15.00 9.97
N ALA A 120 7.60 -13.98 10.75
CA ALA A 120 8.43 -13.41 11.80
C ALA A 120 8.76 -14.44 12.91
N VAL A 121 7.78 -15.24 13.31
CA VAL A 121 7.95 -16.33 14.29
C VAL A 121 8.84 -17.44 13.72
N LEU A 122 8.65 -17.81 12.45
CA LEU A 122 9.50 -18.80 11.76
C LEU A 122 10.95 -18.31 11.64
N LEU A 123 11.15 -17.02 11.34
CA LEU A 123 12.49 -16.43 11.31
C LEU A 123 13.16 -16.46 12.69
N TYR A 124 12.42 -16.13 13.76
CA TYR A 124 12.90 -16.31 15.13
C TYR A 124 13.32 -17.77 15.37
N GLY A 125 12.49 -18.75 14.98
CA GLY A 125 12.76 -20.18 15.15
C GLY A 125 14.02 -20.62 14.39
N LEU A 126 14.14 -20.26 13.11
CA LEU A 126 15.30 -20.56 12.27
C LEU A 126 16.58 -19.93 12.83
N ALA A 127 16.57 -18.64 13.16
CA ALA A 127 17.72 -17.94 13.70
C ALA A 127 18.16 -18.54 15.05
N ASN A 128 17.22 -18.83 15.96
CA ASN A 128 17.53 -19.46 17.24
C ASN A 128 18.07 -20.89 17.07
N HIS A 129 17.58 -21.62 16.06
CA HIS A 129 18.07 -22.96 15.74
C HIS A 129 19.51 -22.93 15.21
N LEU A 130 19.81 -22.03 14.27
CA LEU A 130 21.13 -21.94 13.63
C LEU A 130 22.19 -21.31 14.54
N PHE A 131 21.88 -20.26 15.26
CA PHE A 131 22.89 -19.46 15.98
C PHE A 131 22.87 -19.65 17.48
N LYS A 132 21.88 -20.36 18.03
CA LYS A 132 21.73 -20.63 19.47
C LYS A 132 21.77 -19.34 20.33
N ASN A 133 21.34 -18.22 19.76
CA ASN A 133 21.32 -16.91 20.40
C ASN A 133 19.91 -16.29 20.31
N ARG A 134 19.23 -16.23 21.46
CA ARG A 134 17.86 -15.74 21.54
C ARG A 134 17.74 -14.24 21.26
N ALA A 135 18.76 -13.44 21.61
CA ALA A 135 18.73 -12.00 21.36
C ALA A 135 18.79 -11.71 19.85
N VAL A 136 19.70 -12.37 19.13
CA VAL A 136 19.79 -12.32 17.67
C VAL A 136 18.48 -12.75 17.03
N ALA A 137 17.94 -13.88 17.46
CA ALA A 137 16.71 -14.44 16.91
C ALA A 137 15.51 -13.51 17.14
N PHE A 138 15.36 -12.98 18.36
CA PHE A 138 14.29 -12.03 18.70
C PHE A 138 14.39 -10.75 17.90
N SER A 139 15.59 -10.17 17.81
CA SER A 139 15.83 -8.95 17.02
C SER A 139 15.54 -9.18 15.55
N ALA A 140 15.95 -10.31 14.96
CA ALA A 140 15.63 -10.64 13.58
C ALA A 140 14.12 -10.73 13.33
N GLY A 141 13.36 -11.36 14.24
CA GLY A 141 11.91 -11.45 14.15
C GLY A 141 11.21 -10.09 14.26
N VAL A 142 11.65 -9.24 15.21
CA VAL A 142 11.10 -7.89 15.39
C VAL A 142 11.45 -6.99 14.20
N LEU A 143 12.69 -7.02 13.72
CA LEU A 143 13.13 -6.24 12.56
C LEU A 143 12.41 -6.65 11.28
N PHE A 144 12.09 -7.93 11.13
CA PHE A 144 11.33 -8.43 9.99
C PHE A 144 9.87 -7.99 10.06
N VAL A 145 9.21 -8.14 11.22
CA VAL A 145 7.80 -7.75 11.35
C VAL A 145 7.60 -6.25 11.19
N LEU A 146 8.61 -5.45 11.51
CA LEU A 146 8.60 -4.00 11.34
C LEU A 146 9.38 -3.53 10.10
N TYR A 147 9.72 -4.43 9.16
CA TYR A 147 10.47 -4.05 7.97
C TYR A 147 9.69 -3.03 7.13
N PRO A 148 10.20 -1.78 6.99
CA PRO A 148 9.36 -0.68 6.54
C PRO A 148 9.14 -0.63 5.03
N ILE A 149 10.09 -1.14 4.24
CA ILE A 149 10.07 -0.99 2.77
C ILE A 149 9.09 -1.97 2.12
N GLY A 150 8.78 -3.07 2.79
CA GLY A 150 7.92 -4.14 2.27
C GLY A 150 6.44 -4.02 2.63
N TYR A 151 5.97 -2.92 3.22
CA TYR A 151 4.59 -2.78 3.72
C TYR A 151 3.51 -3.08 2.67
N GLU A 152 3.74 -2.72 1.42
CA GLU A 152 2.82 -3.01 0.31
C GLU A 152 2.47 -4.51 0.21
N ALA A 153 3.43 -5.40 0.48
CA ALA A 153 3.24 -6.84 0.33
C ALA A 153 2.18 -7.42 1.28
N PRO A 154 2.18 -7.17 2.60
CA PRO A 154 1.09 -7.59 3.49
C PRO A 154 -0.16 -6.70 3.39
N ALA A 155 -0.06 -5.47 2.89
CA ALA A 155 -1.18 -4.56 2.77
C ALA A 155 -2.07 -4.84 1.54
N ARG A 156 -1.52 -5.38 0.45
CA ARG A 156 -2.27 -5.72 -0.76
C ARG A 156 -3.08 -7.00 -0.57
N ALA A 157 -4.39 -6.96 -0.81
CA ALA A 157 -5.31 -8.09 -0.56
C ALA A 157 -5.00 -9.31 -1.43
N SER A 158 -4.70 -9.13 -2.71
CA SER A 158 -4.37 -10.21 -3.65
C SER A 158 -2.95 -10.78 -3.49
N SER A 159 -2.14 -10.20 -2.60
CA SER A 159 -0.73 -10.58 -2.41
C SER A 159 -0.57 -11.96 -1.74
N MET A 160 0.37 -12.76 -2.23
CA MET A 160 0.78 -14.03 -1.61
C MET A 160 2.20 -13.96 -1.02
N HIS A 161 2.76 -12.75 -0.89
CA HIS A 161 4.16 -12.56 -0.50
C HIS A 161 4.47 -13.09 0.89
N SER A 162 3.57 -12.90 1.86
CA SER A 162 3.76 -13.39 3.22
C SER A 162 3.80 -14.93 3.29
N LEU A 163 2.95 -15.58 2.50
CA LEU A 163 2.89 -17.05 2.45
C LEU A 163 4.17 -17.65 1.87
N TYR A 164 4.71 -17.08 0.79
CA TYR A 164 5.93 -17.68 0.21
C TYR A 164 7.17 -17.45 1.07
N ILE A 165 7.24 -16.40 1.89
CA ILE A 165 8.30 -16.28 2.90
C ILE A 165 8.17 -17.37 3.96
N CYS A 166 6.96 -17.72 4.39
CA CYS A 166 6.75 -18.85 5.29
C CYS A 166 7.29 -20.14 4.68
N LEU A 167 6.97 -20.43 3.40
CA LEU A 167 7.51 -21.62 2.71
C LEU A 167 9.03 -21.61 2.66
N THR A 168 9.65 -20.46 2.39
CA THR A 168 11.11 -20.29 2.39
C THR A 168 11.70 -20.63 3.76
N LEU A 169 11.18 -20.02 4.82
CA LEU A 169 11.70 -20.20 6.17
C LEU A 169 11.47 -21.63 6.70
N ILE A 170 10.31 -22.23 6.41
CA ILE A 170 10.03 -23.64 6.73
C ILE A 170 11.02 -24.55 6.00
N ALA A 171 11.27 -24.31 4.71
CA ALA A 171 12.20 -25.10 3.92
C ALA A 171 13.62 -25.03 4.49
N LEU A 172 14.14 -23.82 4.74
CA LEU A 172 15.48 -23.62 5.29
C LEU A 172 15.62 -24.25 6.69
N TRP A 173 14.61 -24.08 7.54
CA TRP A 173 14.63 -24.65 8.88
C TRP A 173 14.56 -26.17 8.84
N SER A 174 13.62 -26.74 8.08
CA SER A 174 13.48 -28.19 7.89
C SER A 174 14.75 -28.81 7.31
N TYR A 175 15.33 -28.16 6.27
CA TYR A 175 16.58 -28.63 5.69
C TYR A 175 17.72 -28.67 6.72
N SER A 176 17.86 -27.64 7.54
CA SER A 176 18.86 -27.60 8.61
C SER A 176 18.68 -28.76 9.62
N ILE A 177 17.44 -29.03 10.02
CA ILE A 177 17.12 -30.15 10.91
C ILE A 177 17.42 -31.51 10.22
N ALA A 178 17.00 -31.64 8.94
CA ALA A 178 17.21 -32.84 8.16
C ALA A 178 18.69 -33.21 8.07
N ARG A 179 19.56 -32.22 7.81
CA ARG A 179 21.01 -32.40 7.69
C ARG A 179 21.69 -32.70 9.02
N GLN A 180 21.21 -32.13 10.13
CA GLN A 180 21.80 -32.36 11.47
C GLN A 180 21.35 -33.68 12.10
N LYS A 181 20.13 -34.18 11.77
CA LYS A 181 19.52 -35.32 12.40
C LYS A 181 19.25 -36.50 11.45
N ASP A 182 19.65 -36.41 10.19
CA ASP A 182 19.35 -37.34 9.10
C ASP A 182 17.86 -37.73 9.03
N SER A 183 16.97 -36.71 9.07
CA SER A 183 15.54 -36.93 9.18
C SER A 183 14.85 -36.89 7.82
N ARG A 184 14.39 -38.07 7.34
CA ARG A 184 13.65 -38.20 6.07
C ARG A 184 12.39 -37.33 6.02
N ARG A 185 11.67 -37.16 7.15
CA ARG A 185 10.46 -36.33 7.23
C ARG A 185 10.77 -34.86 6.93
N HIS A 186 11.89 -34.34 7.44
CA HIS A 186 12.29 -32.96 7.21
C HIS A 186 12.82 -32.76 5.78
N TYR A 187 13.51 -33.75 5.18
CA TYR A 187 13.84 -33.70 3.76
C TYR A 187 12.59 -33.63 2.88
N ALA A 188 11.58 -34.47 3.18
CA ALA A 188 10.31 -34.47 2.47
C ALA A 188 9.55 -33.12 2.62
N LEU A 189 9.53 -32.54 3.83
CA LEU A 189 8.92 -31.23 4.06
C LEU A 189 9.63 -30.11 3.28
N THR A 190 10.97 -30.15 3.24
CA THR A 190 11.75 -29.21 2.41
C THR A 190 11.40 -29.34 0.93
N PHE A 191 11.27 -30.60 0.45
CA PHE A 191 10.90 -30.85 -0.95
C PHE A 191 9.49 -30.37 -1.26
N LEU A 192 8.54 -30.57 -0.36
CA LEU A 192 7.17 -30.06 -0.50
C LEU A 192 7.17 -28.53 -0.62
N CYS A 193 7.89 -27.82 0.24
CA CYS A 193 8.02 -26.37 0.13
C CYS A 193 8.66 -25.94 -1.20
N ALA A 194 9.70 -26.65 -1.66
CA ALA A 194 10.36 -26.38 -2.94
C ALA A 194 9.43 -26.64 -4.15
N ALA A 195 8.48 -27.58 -4.02
CA ALA A 195 7.49 -27.85 -5.06
C ALA A 195 6.33 -26.85 -5.06
N LEU A 196 5.91 -26.36 -3.90
CA LEU A 196 4.78 -25.43 -3.78
C LEU A 196 5.15 -23.96 -4.06
N PHE A 197 6.39 -23.57 -3.84
CA PHE A 197 6.76 -22.15 -3.94
C PHE A 197 6.80 -21.62 -5.39
N PRO A 198 7.44 -22.27 -6.39
CA PRO A 198 7.47 -21.74 -7.75
C PRO A 198 6.09 -21.49 -8.36
N PRO A 199 5.09 -22.39 -8.25
CA PRO A 199 3.73 -22.14 -8.76
C PRO A 199 2.95 -21.10 -7.94
N LEU A 200 3.42 -20.72 -6.75
CA LEU A 200 2.87 -19.62 -5.97
C LEU A 200 3.45 -18.27 -6.42
N HIS A 201 4.75 -18.23 -6.71
CA HIS A 201 5.45 -17.04 -7.17
C HIS A 201 6.81 -17.40 -7.79
N GLU A 202 7.23 -16.71 -8.84
CA GLU A 202 8.49 -16.95 -9.57
C GLU A 202 9.72 -16.91 -8.67
N ASN A 203 9.68 -16.15 -7.58
CA ASN A 203 10.77 -16.14 -6.56
C ASN A 203 11.07 -17.54 -6.00
N GLY A 204 10.17 -18.49 -6.17
CA GLY A 204 10.37 -19.87 -5.74
C GLY A 204 11.54 -20.58 -6.40
N ILE A 205 11.97 -20.12 -7.60
CA ILE A 205 13.17 -20.65 -8.27
C ILE A 205 14.46 -20.29 -7.51
N MET A 206 14.41 -19.32 -6.59
CA MET A 206 15.55 -18.95 -5.73
C MET A 206 15.68 -19.82 -4.47
N LEU A 207 14.67 -20.63 -4.14
CA LEU A 207 14.74 -21.49 -2.94
C LEU A 207 15.86 -22.53 -3.01
N PRO A 208 16.08 -23.28 -4.12
CA PRO A 208 17.21 -24.21 -4.22
C PRO A 208 18.58 -23.54 -4.02
N PRO A 209 18.94 -22.42 -4.67
CA PRO A 209 20.15 -21.70 -4.35
C PRO A 209 20.29 -21.29 -2.89
N LEU A 210 19.21 -20.84 -2.22
CA LEU A 210 19.22 -20.53 -0.79
C LEU A 210 19.53 -21.75 0.07
N ILE A 211 19.02 -22.95 -0.30
CA ILE A 211 19.31 -24.22 0.35
C ILE A 211 20.79 -24.63 0.14
N VAL A 212 21.33 -24.43 -1.07
CA VAL A 212 22.77 -24.71 -1.33
C VAL A 212 23.66 -23.83 -0.47
N VAL A 213 23.34 -22.54 -0.35
CA VAL A 213 24.08 -21.63 0.54
C VAL A 213 24.02 -22.10 1.99
N LEU A 214 22.84 -22.57 2.45
CA LEU A 214 22.69 -23.16 3.78
C LEU A 214 23.52 -24.44 3.93
N GLU A 215 23.53 -25.34 2.94
CA GLU A 215 24.36 -26.55 2.96
C GLU A 215 25.84 -26.22 3.13
N ILE A 216 26.37 -25.26 2.35
CA ILE A 216 27.76 -24.82 2.47
C ILE A 216 28.05 -24.30 3.88
N TYR A 217 27.15 -23.50 4.45
CA TYR A 217 27.27 -23.02 5.83
C TYR A 217 27.27 -24.17 6.85
N LEU A 218 26.36 -25.15 6.71
CA LEU A 218 26.26 -26.30 7.61
C LEU A 218 27.51 -27.19 7.54
N LEU A 219 28.01 -27.43 6.32
CA LEU A 219 29.26 -28.17 6.12
C LEU A 219 30.44 -27.50 6.84
N TRP A 220 30.51 -26.20 6.74
CA TRP A 220 31.60 -25.44 7.35
C TRP A 220 31.44 -25.30 8.87
N GLN A 221 30.27 -24.93 9.35
CA GLN A 221 30.01 -24.65 10.77
C GLN A 221 29.92 -25.92 11.63
N TYR A 222 29.26 -26.96 11.10
CA TYR A 222 29.00 -28.19 11.85
C TYR A 222 29.87 -29.37 11.40
N LYS A 223 30.79 -29.16 10.44
CA LYS A 223 31.70 -30.19 9.89
C LYS A 223 30.96 -31.46 9.44
N LEU A 224 29.77 -31.27 8.84
CA LEU A 224 28.96 -32.39 8.35
C LEU A 224 29.63 -33.07 7.15
N LYS A 225 29.27 -34.33 6.87
CA LYS A 225 29.69 -35.02 5.66
C LYS A 225 29.11 -34.34 4.41
N ARG A 226 29.90 -34.20 3.35
CA ARG A 226 29.44 -33.68 2.05
C ARG A 226 28.26 -34.50 1.54
N SER A 227 27.25 -33.83 0.99
CA SER A 227 26.08 -34.45 0.39
C SER A 227 25.59 -33.62 -0.78
N PHE A 228 25.17 -34.26 -1.85
CA PHE A 228 24.57 -33.62 -3.01
C PHE A 228 23.05 -33.52 -2.91
N ILE A 229 22.46 -33.86 -1.75
CA ILE A 229 21.01 -33.88 -1.55
C ILE A 229 20.37 -32.49 -1.78
N ALA A 230 21.13 -31.41 -1.55
CA ALA A 230 20.69 -30.04 -1.85
C ALA A 230 20.30 -29.84 -3.32
N LEU A 231 20.89 -30.60 -4.24
CA LEU A 231 20.60 -30.46 -5.67
C LEU A 231 19.24 -31.03 -6.08
N ILE A 232 18.65 -31.92 -5.28
CA ILE A 232 17.33 -32.49 -5.60
C ILE A 232 16.23 -31.43 -5.59
N TYR A 233 16.43 -30.35 -4.83
CA TYR A 233 15.45 -29.26 -4.71
C TYR A 233 15.39 -28.36 -5.96
N PHE A 234 16.35 -28.49 -6.90
CA PHE A 234 16.26 -27.85 -8.20
C PHE A 234 15.22 -28.49 -9.11
N VAL A 235 14.87 -29.78 -8.89
CA VAL A 235 13.93 -30.51 -9.75
C VAL A 235 12.58 -29.80 -9.84
N PRO A 236 11.89 -29.43 -8.76
CA PRO A 236 10.62 -28.69 -8.87
C PRO A 236 10.77 -27.33 -9.56
N ALA A 237 11.85 -26.60 -9.31
CA ALA A 237 12.11 -25.31 -9.95
C ALA A 237 12.34 -25.45 -11.48
N LEU A 238 13.07 -26.49 -11.91
CA LEU A 238 13.29 -26.78 -13.33
C LEU A 238 12.00 -27.19 -14.03
N ILE A 239 11.19 -28.06 -13.40
CA ILE A 239 9.88 -28.44 -13.93
C ILE A 239 8.99 -27.19 -14.08
N PHE A 240 8.94 -26.35 -13.07
CA PHE A 240 8.20 -25.08 -13.14
C PHE A 240 8.69 -24.19 -14.27
N LEU A 241 9.99 -24.03 -14.46
CA LEU A 241 10.56 -23.23 -15.54
C LEU A 241 10.18 -23.78 -16.92
N VAL A 242 10.22 -25.09 -17.13
CA VAL A 242 9.78 -25.71 -18.40
C VAL A 242 8.32 -25.37 -18.68
N ILE A 243 7.44 -25.53 -17.67
CA ILE A 243 6.01 -25.19 -17.81
C ILE A 243 5.87 -23.67 -18.05
N TRP A 244 6.58 -22.84 -17.29
CA TRP A 244 6.51 -21.38 -17.37
C TRP A 244 6.90 -20.86 -18.76
N PHE A 245 7.94 -21.45 -19.40
CA PHE A 245 8.34 -21.10 -20.77
C PHE A 245 7.38 -21.63 -21.83
N SER A 246 6.64 -22.71 -21.55
CA SER A 246 5.68 -23.31 -22.47
C SER A 246 4.34 -22.56 -22.53
N ILE A 247 4.00 -21.75 -21.52
CA ILE A 247 2.74 -21.01 -21.45
C ILE A 247 2.88 -19.68 -22.19
N PRO A 248 2.00 -19.40 -23.19
CA PRO A 248 1.98 -18.11 -23.86
C PRO A 248 1.71 -16.97 -22.87
N LYS A 249 2.46 -15.88 -22.97
CA LYS A 249 2.30 -14.67 -22.18
C LYS A 249 2.06 -13.49 -23.10
N SER A 250 1.06 -12.67 -22.75
CA SER A 250 0.85 -11.37 -23.39
C SER A 250 1.79 -10.36 -22.76
N GLY A 251 2.64 -9.70 -23.53
CA GLY A 251 3.55 -8.66 -23.06
C GLY A 251 5.01 -8.89 -23.50
N GLU A 252 5.80 -7.86 -23.42
CA GLU A 252 7.24 -7.94 -23.71
C GLU A 252 7.94 -8.80 -22.65
N ALA A 253 8.82 -9.66 -23.11
CA ALA A 253 9.70 -10.41 -22.22
C ALA A 253 10.57 -9.40 -21.45
N PRO A 254 10.71 -9.56 -20.12
CA PRO A 254 11.58 -8.67 -19.35
C PRO A 254 12.99 -8.70 -19.93
N ALA A 255 13.56 -7.54 -20.20
CA ALA A 255 14.95 -7.43 -20.66
C ALA A 255 15.86 -7.92 -19.55
N ILE A 256 16.34 -9.15 -19.69
CA ILE A 256 17.27 -9.76 -18.73
C ILE A 256 18.64 -9.09 -18.88
N GLY A 257 19.17 -8.54 -17.80
CA GLY A 257 20.51 -7.91 -17.80
C GLY A 257 21.00 -7.58 -16.41
N VAL A 258 22.32 -7.54 -16.28
CA VAL A 258 22.98 -7.09 -15.03
C VAL A 258 23.19 -5.58 -15.12
N ARG A 259 22.57 -4.84 -14.24
CA ARG A 259 22.57 -3.37 -14.24
C ARG A 259 23.12 -2.85 -12.91
N GLY A 260 24.15 -1.99 -13.00
CA GLY A 260 24.85 -1.49 -11.81
C GLY A 260 24.01 -0.53 -10.97
N PHE A 261 23.19 0.29 -11.62
CA PHE A 261 22.35 1.27 -10.94
C PHE A 261 21.24 0.59 -10.14
N GLU A 262 20.58 -0.42 -10.72
CA GLU A 262 19.55 -1.21 -10.04
C GLU A 262 20.12 -1.95 -8.83
N ALA A 263 21.32 -2.54 -8.92
CA ALA A 263 21.96 -3.18 -7.78
C ALA A 263 22.13 -2.23 -6.61
N LEU A 264 22.55 -1.00 -6.92
CA LEU A 264 22.75 0.05 -5.94
C LEU A 264 21.41 0.52 -5.33
N TYR A 265 20.40 0.73 -6.17
CA TYR A 265 19.04 1.05 -5.74
C TYR A 265 18.49 -0.04 -4.81
N LEU A 266 18.64 -1.30 -5.17
CA LEU A 266 18.20 -2.45 -4.39
C LEU A 266 18.95 -2.62 -3.07
N SER A 267 20.21 -2.12 -2.98
CA SER A 267 21.00 -2.18 -1.73
C SER A 267 20.34 -1.44 -0.56
N GLN A 268 19.40 -0.52 -0.84
CA GLN A 268 18.57 0.14 0.17
C GLN A 268 17.76 -0.86 1.00
N GLY A 269 17.41 -2.01 0.45
CA GLY A 269 16.71 -3.06 1.16
C GLY A 269 17.46 -3.62 2.36
N ILE A 270 18.79 -3.56 2.37
CA ILE A 270 19.62 -3.97 3.50
C ILE A 270 20.12 -2.77 4.32
N SER A 271 20.33 -1.63 3.69
CA SER A 271 20.79 -0.41 4.36
C SER A 271 19.64 0.44 4.93
N PHE A 272 18.39 -0.07 4.91
CA PHE A 272 17.17 0.66 5.27
C PHE A 272 17.24 1.50 6.56
N PRO A 273 17.92 1.08 7.64
CA PRO A 273 17.99 1.91 8.84
C PRO A 273 18.76 3.21 8.64
N ILE A 274 19.72 3.21 7.71
CA ILE A 274 20.61 4.33 7.42
C ILE A 274 20.08 5.12 6.22
N ALA A 275 19.37 4.47 5.31
CA ALA A 275 18.77 5.10 4.14
C ALA A 275 17.83 6.26 4.52
N ARG A 276 17.17 6.20 5.68
CA ARG A 276 16.36 7.31 6.19
C ARG A 276 17.17 8.55 6.54
N LEU A 277 18.33 8.38 7.17
CA LEU A 277 19.26 9.51 7.41
C LEU A 277 19.69 10.15 6.10
N MET A 278 19.80 9.34 5.05
CA MET A 278 20.19 9.79 3.72
C MET A 278 19.09 10.54 2.99
N SER A 279 17.82 10.16 3.16
CA SER A 279 16.68 10.87 2.57
C SER A 279 16.54 12.30 3.14
N GLN A 280 16.86 12.48 4.41
CA GLN A 280 16.90 13.81 5.03
C GLN A 280 18.01 14.70 4.43
N LEU A 281 19.07 14.10 3.90
CA LEU A 281 20.14 14.81 3.20
C LEU A 281 19.78 15.13 1.74
N ASN A 282 18.74 14.51 1.16
CA ASN A 282 18.24 14.84 -0.18
C ASN A 282 17.73 16.29 -0.29
N GLY A 283 17.29 16.88 0.81
CA GLY A 283 16.98 18.32 0.88
C GLY A 283 18.15 19.24 0.47
N PHE A 284 19.37 18.70 0.38
CA PHE A 284 20.56 19.39 -0.09
C PHE A 284 20.88 19.16 -1.60
N GLY A 285 19.95 18.60 -2.38
CA GLY A 285 20.10 18.41 -3.83
C GLY A 285 21.14 17.33 -4.21
N LEU A 286 21.28 16.30 -3.40
CA LEU A 286 22.24 15.22 -3.65
C LEU A 286 21.82 14.36 -4.84
N THR A 287 22.75 14.14 -5.77
CA THR A 287 22.55 13.29 -6.95
C THR A 287 22.44 11.81 -6.59
N ALA A 288 21.92 10.99 -7.53
CA ALA A 288 21.86 9.53 -7.40
C ALA A 288 23.23 8.90 -7.06
N ILE A 289 24.34 9.48 -7.55
CA ILE A 289 25.71 9.05 -7.23
C ILE A 289 26.01 9.23 -5.74
N THR A 290 25.60 10.34 -5.15
CA THR A 290 25.80 10.60 -3.72
C THR A 290 24.99 9.65 -2.86
N GLN A 291 23.75 9.37 -3.25
CA GLN A 291 22.90 8.35 -2.59
C GLN A 291 23.56 6.97 -2.65
N ALA A 292 24.16 6.65 -3.77
CA ALA A 292 24.91 5.43 -4.01
C ALA A 292 26.14 5.30 -3.09
N LEU A 293 26.94 6.35 -3.04
CA LEU A 293 28.12 6.40 -2.17
C LEU A 293 27.74 6.29 -0.69
N MET A 294 26.63 6.91 -0.30
CA MET A 294 26.12 6.84 1.07
C MET A 294 25.58 5.44 1.39
N ALA A 295 24.89 4.77 0.46
CA ALA A 295 24.47 3.37 0.62
C ALA A 295 25.71 2.46 0.78
N ALA A 296 26.74 2.66 -0.02
CA ALA A 296 28.00 1.94 0.10
C ALA A 296 28.73 2.23 1.43
N ALA A 297 28.77 3.50 1.86
CA ALA A 297 29.32 3.90 3.15
C ALA A 297 28.54 3.30 4.33
N SER A 298 27.22 3.23 4.19
CA SER A 298 26.31 2.61 5.17
C SER A 298 26.53 1.11 5.27
N ALA A 299 26.69 0.43 4.13
CA ALA A 299 27.04 -0.99 4.09
C ALA A 299 28.44 -1.22 4.70
N ALA A 300 29.40 -0.36 4.39
CA ALA A 300 30.74 -0.43 4.98
C ALA A 300 30.71 -0.21 6.50
N LEU A 301 29.98 0.78 6.99
CA LEU A 301 29.79 1.02 8.42
C LEU A 301 29.09 -0.16 9.10
N PHE A 302 28.05 -0.72 8.47
CA PHE A 302 27.38 -1.91 8.96
C PHE A 302 28.35 -3.10 9.06
N LEU A 303 29.15 -3.35 8.03
CA LEU A 303 30.19 -4.38 8.03
C LEU A 303 31.26 -4.12 9.09
N PHE A 304 31.65 -2.86 9.29
CA PHE A 304 32.61 -2.49 10.32
C PHE A 304 32.08 -2.72 11.74
N LEU A 305 30.82 -2.32 12.01
CA LEU A 305 30.15 -2.53 13.31
C LEU A 305 29.93 -4.01 13.63
N THR A 306 29.73 -4.84 12.60
CA THR A 306 29.48 -6.28 12.74
C THR A 306 30.74 -7.14 12.61
N ARG A 307 31.91 -6.55 12.31
CA ARG A 307 33.17 -7.23 12.08
C ARG A 307 33.75 -7.81 13.38
N THR A 308 33.16 -8.90 13.86
CA THR A 308 33.76 -9.72 14.91
C THR A 308 34.09 -11.12 14.39
N ARG A 309 35.14 -11.75 14.94
CA ARG A 309 35.56 -13.10 14.53
C ARG A 309 34.44 -14.14 14.69
N TYR A 310 33.48 -13.88 15.55
CA TYR A 310 32.37 -14.82 15.87
C TYR A 310 31.11 -14.55 15.06
N SER A 311 30.88 -13.31 14.62
CA SER A 311 29.68 -12.94 13.87
C SER A 311 29.87 -13.02 12.35
N LEU A 312 31.11 -13.06 11.86
CA LEU A 312 31.42 -13.01 10.43
C LEU A 312 30.73 -14.15 9.63
N PRO A 313 30.82 -15.43 10.02
CA PRO A 313 30.21 -16.50 9.23
C PRO A 313 28.68 -16.44 9.15
N PRO A 314 27.95 -16.22 10.27
CA PRO A 314 26.51 -16.01 10.22
C PRO A 314 26.09 -14.77 9.42
N LEU A 315 26.88 -13.69 9.50
CA LEU A 315 26.66 -12.47 8.73
C LEU A 315 26.82 -12.72 7.23
N VAL A 316 27.90 -13.41 6.82
CA VAL A 316 28.12 -13.79 5.42
C VAL A 316 26.98 -14.65 4.89
N LEU A 317 26.49 -15.62 5.69
CA LEU A 317 25.29 -16.40 5.35
C LEU A 317 24.09 -15.49 5.08
N ALA A 318 23.77 -14.57 5.98
CA ALA A 318 22.63 -13.67 5.85
C ALA A 318 22.77 -12.74 4.63
N LEU A 319 23.97 -12.22 4.37
CA LEU A 319 24.24 -11.34 3.21
C LEU A 319 24.13 -12.10 1.88
N ILE A 320 24.65 -13.34 1.80
CA ILE A 320 24.51 -14.16 0.60
C ILE A 320 23.04 -14.55 0.40
N TRP A 321 22.30 -14.89 1.44
CA TRP A 321 20.87 -15.17 1.36
C TRP A 321 20.11 -13.92 0.85
N TRP A 322 20.43 -12.74 1.36
CA TRP A 322 19.85 -11.50 0.87
C TRP A 322 20.15 -11.30 -0.62
N GLY A 323 21.39 -11.45 -1.05
CA GLY A 323 21.79 -11.32 -2.45
C GLY A 323 21.12 -12.32 -3.38
N VAL A 324 21.02 -13.60 -2.98
CA VAL A 324 20.31 -14.65 -3.73
C VAL A 324 18.81 -14.33 -3.82
N ALA A 325 18.18 -13.95 -2.72
CA ALA A 325 16.75 -13.59 -2.72
C ALA A 325 16.47 -12.36 -3.58
N MET A 326 17.42 -11.40 -3.67
CA MET A 326 17.30 -10.19 -4.47
C MET A 326 17.61 -10.39 -5.95
N SER A 327 18.39 -11.42 -6.31
CA SER A 327 18.97 -11.58 -7.64
C SER A 327 17.93 -11.59 -8.77
N LEU A 328 16.77 -12.20 -8.57
CA LEU A 328 15.74 -12.25 -9.60
C LEU A 328 15.16 -10.86 -9.91
N ALA A 329 14.90 -10.04 -8.89
CA ALA A 329 14.45 -8.67 -9.07
C ALA A 329 15.52 -7.82 -9.77
N TRP A 330 16.78 -7.99 -9.37
CA TRP A 330 17.92 -7.28 -9.96
C TRP A 330 18.11 -7.60 -11.46
N ILE A 331 18.02 -8.88 -11.84
CA ILE A 331 18.27 -9.32 -13.21
C ILE A 331 17.08 -9.03 -14.13
N ALA A 332 15.84 -9.14 -13.61
CA ALA A 332 14.63 -9.17 -14.42
C ALA A 332 13.80 -7.87 -14.39
N ARG A 333 14.14 -6.89 -13.52
CA ARG A 333 13.31 -5.68 -13.38
C ARG A 333 14.11 -4.41 -13.67
N PRO A 334 13.60 -3.54 -14.58
CA PRO A 334 14.19 -2.24 -14.83
C PRO A 334 13.92 -1.28 -13.67
N ILE A 335 14.67 -0.17 -13.62
CA ILE A 335 14.60 0.79 -12.53
C ILE A 335 13.20 1.40 -12.40
N GLU A 336 12.53 1.68 -13.51
CA GLU A 336 11.18 2.27 -13.55
C GLU A 336 10.14 1.36 -12.84
N TYR A 337 10.33 0.04 -12.93
CA TYR A 337 9.49 -0.92 -12.20
C TYR A 337 9.86 -0.95 -10.71
N LEU A 338 11.15 -0.91 -10.38
CA LEU A 338 11.63 -0.98 -8.99
C LEU A 338 11.18 0.24 -8.18
N GLU A 339 11.18 1.41 -8.81
CA GLU A 339 10.74 2.66 -8.17
C GLU A 339 9.27 2.64 -7.77
N VAL A 340 8.40 1.97 -8.54
CA VAL A 340 6.96 1.87 -8.26
C VAL A 340 6.58 0.61 -7.48
N SER A 341 7.53 -0.27 -7.18
CA SER A 341 7.24 -1.60 -6.63
C SER A 341 8.14 -1.94 -5.44
N PRO A 342 8.05 -1.18 -4.32
CA PRO A 342 8.88 -1.44 -3.14
C PRO A 342 8.68 -2.85 -2.56
N ARG A 343 7.57 -3.52 -2.88
CA ARG A 343 7.31 -4.92 -2.50
C ARG A 343 8.35 -5.92 -2.96
N VAL A 344 9.17 -5.61 -3.99
CA VAL A 344 10.27 -6.50 -4.43
C VAL A 344 11.30 -6.69 -3.32
N MET A 345 11.44 -5.72 -2.40
CA MET A 345 12.30 -5.80 -1.23
C MET A 345 11.75 -6.70 -0.11
N TYR A 346 10.48 -7.08 -0.20
CA TYR A 346 9.87 -7.90 0.85
C TYR A 346 10.43 -9.33 0.87
N PHE A 347 10.72 -9.92 -0.31
CA PHE A 347 11.28 -11.29 -0.34
C PHE A 347 12.63 -11.39 0.37
N PRO A 348 13.64 -10.52 0.15
CA PRO A 348 14.90 -10.59 0.87
C PRO A 348 14.88 -9.99 2.29
N SER A 349 13.78 -9.38 2.73
CA SER A 349 13.70 -8.64 4.01
C SER A 349 14.02 -9.49 5.24
N TRP A 350 13.66 -10.78 5.23
CA TRP A 350 13.99 -11.71 6.32
C TRP A 350 15.50 -11.89 6.49
N ALA A 351 16.24 -11.96 5.38
CA ALA A 351 17.69 -12.08 5.41
C ALA A 351 18.37 -10.75 5.82
N ALA A 352 17.84 -9.60 5.37
CA ALA A 352 18.27 -8.29 5.83
C ALA A 352 18.07 -8.11 7.33
N SER A 353 16.90 -8.47 7.84
CA SER A 353 16.57 -8.42 9.27
C SER A 353 17.46 -9.34 10.11
N LEU A 354 17.79 -10.51 9.57
CA LEU A 354 18.73 -11.43 10.20
C LEU A 354 20.14 -10.82 10.26
N ALA A 355 20.62 -10.22 9.16
CA ALA A 355 21.91 -9.55 9.11
C ALA A 355 22.03 -8.44 10.16
N TRP A 356 21.00 -7.61 10.32
CA TRP A 356 20.97 -6.58 11.36
C TRP A 356 20.91 -7.16 12.78
N GLY A 357 20.20 -8.28 12.98
CA GLY A 357 20.19 -8.99 14.26
C GLY A 357 21.58 -9.51 14.68
N MET A 358 22.47 -9.81 13.71
CA MET A 358 23.83 -10.31 13.98
C MET A 358 24.73 -9.31 14.73
N ILE A 359 24.37 -8.02 14.78
CA ILE A 359 25.07 -7.01 15.59
C ILE A 359 25.11 -7.43 17.08
N LEU A 360 24.13 -8.22 17.54
CA LEU A 360 24.06 -8.70 18.91
C LEU A 360 24.90 -9.96 19.16
N LEU A 361 25.50 -10.54 18.13
CA LEU A 361 26.32 -11.76 18.24
C LEU A 361 27.78 -11.44 18.62
N ASP A 362 28.00 -10.66 19.67
CA ASP A 362 29.33 -10.35 20.19
C ASP A 362 29.51 -10.89 21.62
N LYS A 363 30.74 -11.23 22.01
CA LYS A 363 31.09 -11.66 23.37
C LYS A 363 31.35 -10.49 24.30
N GLU A 364 31.80 -9.35 23.79
CA GLU A 364 32.12 -8.18 24.59
C GLU A 364 30.84 -7.44 25.02
N LYS A 365 30.72 -7.22 26.33
CA LYS A 365 29.51 -6.60 26.92
C LYS A 365 29.21 -5.21 26.33
N TRP A 366 30.25 -4.37 26.16
CA TRP A 366 30.07 -3.03 25.64
C TRP A 366 29.61 -3.03 24.16
N ARG A 367 30.17 -3.94 23.32
CA ARG A 367 29.73 -4.06 21.92
C ARG A 367 28.29 -4.55 21.82
N ARG A 368 27.89 -5.51 22.68
CA ARG A 368 26.49 -5.92 22.76
C ARG A 368 25.56 -4.80 23.21
N ALA A 369 26.02 -3.95 24.13
CA ALA A 369 25.24 -2.78 24.57
C ALA A 369 25.08 -1.79 23.41
N VAL A 370 26.16 -1.45 22.68
CA VAL A 370 26.09 -0.59 21.48
C VAL A 370 25.19 -1.23 20.42
N GLY A 371 25.34 -2.55 20.15
CA GLY A 371 24.48 -3.28 19.23
C GLY A 371 23.01 -3.23 19.65
N GLY A 372 22.72 -3.36 20.95
CA GLY A 372 21.38 -3.23 21.52
C GLY A 372 20.76 -1.85 21.27
N VAL A 373 21.52 -0.79 21.52
CA VAL A 373 21.08 0.59 21.24
C VAL A 373 20.82 0.77 19.74
N THR A 374 21.71 0.24 18.88
CA THR A 374 21.53 0.29 17.42
C THR A 374 20.26 -0.42 17.00
N VAL A 375 19.99 -1.64 17.50
CA VAL A 375 18.76 -2.38 17.17
C VAL A 375 17.52 -1.61 17.63
N VAL A 376 17.51 -1.04 18.84
CA VAL A 376 16.39 -0.22 19.31
C VAL A 376 16.17 0.99 18.40
N PHE A 377 17.24 1.68 18.01
CA PHE A 377 17.15 2.79 17.06
C PHE A 377 16.55 2.35 15.73
N VAL A 378 17.01 1.24 15.17
CA VAL A 378 16.48 0.66 13.91
C VAL A 378 14.99 0.32 14.06
N VAL A 379 14.58 -0.28 15.17
CA VAL A 379 13.18 -0.62 15.47
C VAL A 379 12.32 0.64 15.50
N LEU A 380 12.76 1.70 16.20
CA LEU A 380 12.03 2.97 16.26
C LEU A 380 11.90 3.63 14.88
N GLN A 381 12.97 3.64 14.10
CA GLN A 381 12.96 4.16 12.73
C GLN A 381 12.00 3.36 11.84
N SER A 382 12.07 2.03 11.91
CA SER A 382 11.18 1.14 11.16
C SER A 382 9.73 1.35 11.54
N TRP A 383 9.44 1.47 12.84
CA TRP A 383 8.10 1.75 13.35
C TRP A 383 7.53 3.05 12.79
N THR A 384 8.27 4.15 12.88
CA THR A 384 7.79 5.45 12.38
C THR A 384 7.50 5.42 10.88
N THR A 385 8.37 4.78 10.09
CA THR A 385 8.16 4.65 8.64
C THR A 385 6.98 3.77 8.31
N LEU A 386 6.82 2.66 9.05
CA LEU A 386 5.68 1.76 8.88
C LEU A 386 4.37 2.49 9.17
N GLN A 387 4.31 3.30 10.24
CA GLN A 387 3.12 4.11 10.56
C GLN A 387 2.79 5.12 9.46
N GLN A 388 3.80 5.77 8.88
CA GLN A 388 3.58 6.68 7.75
C GLN A 388 3.07 5.95 6.50
N SER A 389 3.65 4.79 6.17
CA SER A 389 3.15 3.95 5.07
C SER A 389 1.71 3.51 5.33
N THR A 390 1.41 3.06 6.55
CA THR A 390 0.06 2.66 6.96
C THR A 390 -0.93 3.80 6.80
N GLN A 391 -0.59 5.02 7.22
CA GLN A 391 -1.46 6.18 7.08
C GLN A 391 -1.71 6.54 5.61
N LEU A 392 -0.68 6.43 4.76
CA LEU A 392 -0.80 6.64 3.32
C LEU A 392 -1.82 5.66 2.71
N TYR A 393 -1.72 4.38 3.06
CA TYR A 393 -2.64 3.34 2.58
C TYR A 393 -4.06 3.52 3.13
N LEU A 394 -4.22 3.94 4.38
CA LEU A 394 -5.54 4.25 4.96
C LEU A 394 -6.21 5.42 4.22
N ASN A 395 -5.47 6.45 3.85
CA ASN A 395 -6.03 7.59 3.12
C ASN A 395 -6.47 7.18 1.70
N GLY A 396 -5.66 6.38 1.00
CA GLY A 396 -6.04 5.81 -0.30
C GLY A 396 -7.26 4.89 -0.22
N SER A 397 -7.31 4.03 0.80
CA SER A 397 -8.45 3.14 1.06
C SER A 397 -9.74 3.92 1.33
N ARG A 398 -9.70 4.96 2.17
CA ARG A 398 -10.85 5.84 2.46
C ARG A 398 -11.33 6.59 1.23
N TRP A 399 -10.42 7.01 0.36
CA TRP A 399 -10.81 7.60 -0.92
C TRP A 399 -11.54 6.58 -1.80
N MET A 400 -11.05 5.34 -1.87
CA MET A 400 -11.70 4.27 -2.63
C MET A 400 -13.07 3.90 -2.04
N ASP A 401 -13.24 3.92 -0.72
CA ASP A 401 -14.55 3.73 -0.06
C ASP A 401 -15.57 4.77 -0.49
N GLN A 402 -15.15 6.02 -0.69
CA GLN A 402 -16.00 7.08 -1.21
C GLN A 402 -16.39 6.80 -2.66
N VAL A 403 -15.43 6.39 -3.52
CA VAL A 403 -15.71 6.00 -4.93
C VAL A 403 -16.76 4.88 -4.98
N ILE A 404 -16.59 3.84 -4.16
CA ILE A 404 -17.51 2.71 -4.09
C ILE A 404 -18.90 3.17 -3.60
N THR A 405 -18.95 4.03 -2.58
CA THR A 405 -20.20 4.54 -2.02
C THR A 405 -20.97 5.39 -3.03
N ILE A 406 -20.29 6.28 -3.73
CA ILE A 406 -20.87 7.11 -4.78
C ILE A 406 -21.34 6.24 -5.95
N GLY A 407 -20.52 5.28 -6.36
CA GLY A 407 -20.77 4.40 -7.48
C GLY A 407 -21.95 3.45 -7.28
N LYS A 408 -22.39 3.18 -6.04
CA LYS A 408 -23.63 2.43 -5.74
C LYS A 408 -24.88 3.06 -6.37
N GLY A 409 -24.86 4.36 -6.65
CA GLY A 409 -25.92 5.06 -7.34
C GLY A 409 -25.99 4.77 -8.84
N GLY A 410 -24.99 4.12 -9.42
CA GLY A 410 -24.88 3.88 -10.86
C GLY A 410 -24.72 5.18 -11.68
N GLY A 411 -24.96 5.07 -13.00
CA GLY A 411 -24.91 6.21 -13.90
C GLY A 411 -23.51 6.51 -14.45
N ARG A 412 -23.36 7.69 -15.04
CA ARG A 412 -22.13 8.19 -15.64
C ARG A 412 -21.47 9.21 -14.72
N LEU A 413 -20.29 8.88 -14.23
CA LEU A 413 -19.57 9.71 -13.25
C LEU A 413 -18.28 10.25 -13.86
N LEU A 414 -18.08 11.57 -13.75
CA LEU A 414 -16.80 12.22 -14.07
C LEU A 414 -16.05 12.48 -12.76
N PHE A 415 -14.88 11.84 -12.61
CA PHE A 415 -13.98 12.10 -11.49
C PHE A 415 -12.88 13.07 -11.93
N VAL A 416 -12.83 14.25 -11.30
CA VAL A 416 -11.80 15.24 -11.54
C VAL A 416 -10.77 15.19 -10.43
N ASN A 417 -9.49 15.21 -10.82
CA ASN A 417 -8.33 15.13 -9.95
C ASN A 417 -8.29 13.86 -9.09
N ALA A 418 -8.85 12.75 -9.58
CA ALA A 418 -8.75 11.45 -8.92
C ALA A 418 -7.28 11.00 -8.84
N PRO A 419 -6.79 10.47 -7.70
CA PRO A 419 -5.43 10.01 -7.59
C PRO A 419 -5.21 8.70 -8.38
N ASP A 420 -4.17 8.67 -9.21
CA ASP A 420 -3.54 7.45 -9.70
C ASP A 420 -2.64 6.87 -8.60
N ARG A 421 -1.76 7.72 -8.11
CA ARG A 421 -0.85 7.45 -6.99
C ARG A 421 -0.58 8.71 -6.20
N PHE A 422 -0.17 8.54 -4.95
CA PHE A 422 0.29 9.65 -4.11
C PHE A 422 1.36 9.19 -3.12
N MET A 423 2.21 10.13 -2.71
CA MET A 423 3.32 9.90 -1.78
C MET A 423 3.52 11.13 -0.91
N TYR A 424 4.15 10.95 0.25
CA TYR A 424 4.57 12.08 1.07
C TYR A 424 5.62 12.93 0.36
N ARG A 425 5.56 14.25 0.50
CA ARG A 425 6.59 15.19 0.03
C ARG A 425 7.92 14.94 0.72
N GLU A 426 7.88 14.69 2.01
CA GLU A 426 9.04 14.26 2.78
C GLU A 426 9.21 12.75 2.63
N GLN A 427 9.98 12.34 1.65
CA GLN A 427 10.29 10.95 1.43
C GLN A 427 11.25 10.43 2.49
N LEU A 428 10.84 9.38 3.17
CA LEU A 428 11.65 8.73 4.17
C LEU A 428 12.67 7.75 3.58
N TYR A 429 12.37 7.23 2.40
CA TYR A 429 13.23 6.34 1.62
C TYR A 429 13.13 6.68 0.14
N PRO A 430 14.25 6.67 -0.59
CA PRO A 430 14.24 6.81 -2.05
C PRO A 430 13.54 5.64 -2.74
N LEU A 431 13.47 4.47 -2.07
CA LEU A 431 12.76 3.30 -2.55
C LEU A 431 11.24 3.53 -2.41
N GLY A 432 10.50 3.26 -3.47
CA GLY A 432 9.06 3.57 -3.49
C GLY A 432 8.78 5.04 -3.76
N TYR A 433 9.63 5.68 -4.55
CA TYR A 433 9.53 7.10 -4.95
C TYR A 433 8.13 7.52 -5.41
N TRP A 434 7.42 6.61 -6.07
CA TRP A 434 6.09 6.89 -6.60
C TRP A 434 4.95 6.68 -5.59
N GLY A 435 5.27 6.31 -4.34
CA GLY A 435 4.30 6.17 -3.27
C GLY A 435 3.31 5.03 -3.44
N MET A 436 2.09 5.23 -2.98
CA MET A 436 1.01 4.25 -3.07
C MET A 436 0.27 4.39 -4.40
N LEU A 437 0.11 3.29 -5.13
CA LEU A 437 -0.83 3.17 -6.23
C LEU A 437 -2.24 2.95 -5.66
N VAL A 438 -3.16 3.86 -5.95
CA VAL A 438 -4.55 3.77 -5.47
C VAL A 438 -5.42 3.10 -6.53
N ALA A 439 -5.48 3.72 -7.71
CA ALA A 439 -6.27 3.26 -8.84
C ALA A 439 -5.53 3.62 -10.14
N PRO A 440 -4.64 2.76 -10.66
CA PRO A 440 -3.83 3.06 -11.83
C PRO A 440 -4.69 3.38 -13.05
N VAL A 441 -4.16 4.25 -13.92
CA VAL A 441 -4.85 4.70 -15.15
C VAL A 441 -5.30 3.54 -16.04
N SER A 442 -4.55 2.43 -16.01
CA SER A 442 -4.87 1.21 -16.77
C SER A 442 -6.14 0.48 -16.29
N GLN A 443 -6.72 0.87 -15.17
CA GLN A 443 -7.90 0.22 -14.59
C GLN A 443 -9.04 1.24 -14.48
N ASP A 444 -10.25 0.84 -14.87
CA ASP A 444 -11.42 1.71 -14.73
C ASP A 444 -11.92 1.71 -13.28
N LEU A 445 -12.34 2.88 -12.77
CA LEU A 445 -12.95 2.99 -11.45
C LEU A 445 -14.29 2.23 -11.37
N SER A 446 -14.99 2.07 -12.50
CA SER A 446 -16.19 1.26 -12.60
C SER A 446 -15.95 -0.20 -12.21
N ASP A 447 -14.77 -0.75 -12.52
CA ASP A 447 -14.43 -2.13 -12.18
C ASP A 447 -14.33 -2.33 -10.66
N PHE A 448 -13.78 -1.36 -9.91
CA PHE A 448 -13.76 -1.42 -8.43
C PHE A 448 -15.17 -1.44 -7.83
N VAL A 449 -16.06 -0.61 -8.37
CA VAL A 449 -17.46 -0.55 -7.91
C VAL A 449 -18.20 -1.83 -8.27
N ARG A 450 -18.10 -2.27 -9.53
CA ARG A 450 -18.72 -3.51 -10.00
C ARG A 450 -18.24 -4.72 -9.19
N PHE A 451 -16.94 -4.80 -8.95
CA PHE A 451 -16.34 -5.88 -8.18
C PHE A 451 -16.87 -5.95 -6.74
N THR A 452 -17.02 -4.81 -6.07
CA THR A 452 -17.41 -4.76 -4.64
C THR A 452 -18.91 -4.74 -4.42
N THR A 453 -19.68 -4.19 -5.37
CA THR A 453 -21.12 -3.94 -5.18
C THR A 453 -22.02 -4.68 -6.17
N GLY A 454 -21.48 -5.18 -7.27
CA GLY A 454 -22.22 -5.72 -8.40
C GLY A 454 -22.87 -4.65 -9.29
N VAL A 455 -22.79 -3.35 -8.93
CA VAL A 455 -23.41 -2.26 -9.68
C VAL A 455 -22.53 -1.87 -10.87
N THR A 456 -23.13 -1.75 -12.06
CA THR A 456 -22.46 -1.24 -13.25
C THR A 456 -22.63 0.27 -13.32
N MET A 457 -21.54 0.98 -13.53
CA MET A 457 -21.50 2.41 -13.83
C MET A 457 -20.49 2.69 -14.94
N GLU A 458 -20.54 3.87 -15.53
CA GLU A 458 -19.54 4.36 -16.45
C GLU A 458 -18.72 5.47 -15.81
N THR A 459 -17.40 5.47 -16.01
CA THR A 459 -16.54 6.51 -15.44
C THR A 459 -15.64 7.15 -16.48
N LYS A 460 -15.39 8.45 -16.29
CA LYS A 460 -14.27 9.18 -16.90
C LYS A 460 -13.45 9.83 -15.80
N SER A 461 -12.15 10.00 -16.05
CA SER A 461 -11.26 10.72 -15.15
C SER A 461 -10.52 11.81 -15.93
N LEU A 462 -10.49 13.01 -15.39
CA LEU A 462 -9.76 14.15 -15.93
C LEU A 462 -8.93 14.82 -14.84
N SER A 463 -7.89 15.52 -15.25
CA SER A 463 -7.05 16.31 -14.35
C SER A 463 -7.13 17.79 -14.71
N ASP A 464 -7.27 18.61 -13.70
CA ASP A 464 -7.19 20.07 -13.80
C ASP A 464 -6.04 20.56 -12.90
N PHE A 465 -4.84 20.67 -13.46
CA PHE A 465 -3.65 21.07 -12.71
C PHE A 465 -3.71 22.54 -12.25
N GLN A 466 -4.39 23.41 -12.96
CA GLN A 466 -4.48 24.81 -12.59
C GLN A 466 -5.25 24.98 -11.28
N LEU A 467 -6.39 24.30 -11.14
CA LEU A 467 -7.18 24.32 -9.91
C LEU A 467 -6.58 23.42 -8.82
N MET A 468 -5.85 22.37 -9.22
CA MET A 468 -5.23 21.46 -8.27
C MET A 468 -3.98 22.04 -7.60
N GLN A 469 -3.22 22.92 -8.28
CA GLN A 469 -1.95 23.43 -7.80
C GLN A 469 -2.01 24.05 -6.39
N PRO A 470 -2.96 24.95 -6.06
CA PRO A 470 -3.04 25.53 -4.72
C PRO A 470 -3.33 24.50 -3.62
N MET A 471 -4.15 23.47 -3.92
CA MET A 471 -4.42 22.37 -2.99
C MET A 471 -3.17 21.53 -2.79
N MET A 472 -2.47 21.23 -3.90
CA MET A 472 -1.23 20.47 -3.86
C MET A 472 -0.15 21.18 -3.07
N ASP A 473 0.02 22.49 -3.23
CA ASP A 473 1.02 23.26 -2.48
C ASP A 473 0.76 23.24 -0.97
N ALA A 474 -0.48 23.14 -0.57
CA ALA A 474 -0.90 23.03 0.82
C ALA A 474 -0.89 21.60 1.37
N SER A 475 -0.92 20.59 0.50
CA SER A 475 -1.00 19.17 0.87
C SER A 475 0.37 18.62 1.27
N PRO A 476 0.43 17.63 2.21
CA PRO A 476 1.65 16.90 2.53
C PRO A 476 2.06 15.90 1.44
N TYR A 477 1.29 15.79 0.34
CA TYR A 477 1.51 14.80 -0.72
C TYR A 477 1.97 15.40 -2.03
N PHE A 478 2.75 14.60 -2.79
CA PHE A 478 2.77 14.66 -4.24
C PHE A 478 1.73 13.70 -4.78
N VAL A 479 0.93 14.15 -5.76
CA VAL A 479 -0.12 13.34 -6.37
C VAL A 479 0.11 13.27 -7.87
N ASN A 480 0.02 12.06 -8.41
CA ASN A 480 -0.20 11.83 -9.82
C ASN A 480 -1.68 11.50 -10.02
N THR A 481 -2.36 12.21 -10.89
CA THR A 481 -3.79 12.07 -11.11
C THR A 481 -4.10 11.23 -12.33
N ARG A 482 -5.31 10.65 -12.34
CA ARG A 482 -5.85 9.89 -13.46
C ARG A 482 -6.38 10.82 -14.54
N GLY A 483 -6.25 10.40 -15.81
CA GLY A 483 -6.85 11.05 -16.96
C GLY A 483 -5.94 12.02 -17.69
N SER A 484 -6.51 12.71 -18.68
CA SER A 484 -5.78 13.65 -19.51
C SER A 484 -5.31 14.84 -18.68
N ALA A 485 -4.05 15.18 -18.80
CA ALA A 485 -3.48 16.33 -18.13
C ALA A 485 -4.07 17.64 -18.65
N ASN A 486 -4.33 18.57 -17.71
CA ASN A 486 -4.67 19.97 -17.97
C ASN A 486 -5.89 20.19 -18.88
N ALA A 487 -7.03 19.66 -18.41
CA ALA A 487 -8.32 19.89 -19.10
C ALA A 487 -9.04 21.18 -18.67
N HIS A 488 -8.35 22.12 -17.96
CA HIS A 488 -8.95 23.35 -17.45
C HIS A 488 -9.67 24.16 -18.54
N ALA A 489 -10.94 24.47 -18.30
CA ALA A 489 -11.81 25.28 -19.18
C ALA A 489 -11.79 24.88 -20.67
N SER A 490 -11.39 23.64 -20.99
CA SER A 490 -11.30 23.13 -22.35
C SER A 490 -12.61 22.52 -22.83
N ASP A 491 -12.74 22.37 -24.17
CA ASP A 491 -13.85 21.63 -24.76
C ASP A 491 -13.91 20.18 -24.24
N VAL A 492 -12.77 19.56 -24.00
CA VAL A 492 -12.70 18.20 -23.43
C VAL A 492 -13.31 18.15 -22.02
N MET A 493 -13.05 19.15 -21.19
CA MET A 493 -13.68 19.27 -19.87
C MET A 493 -15.18 19.47 -20.02
N TYR A 494 -15.62 20.44 -20.84
CA TYR A 494 -17.02 20.72 -21.05
C TYR A 494 -17.79 19.48 -21.56
N ASP A 495 -17.31 18.83 -22.60
CA ASP A 495 -17.95 17.66 -23.19
C ASP A 495 -17.97 16.46 -22.22
N SER A 496 -16.97 16.34 -21.34
CA SER A 496 -16.94 15.31 -20.31
C SER A 496 -17.93 15.61 -19.18
N ILE A 497 -18.08 16.89 -18.80
CA ILE A 497 -19.10 17.31 -17.84
C ILE A 497 -20.50 17.06 -18.43
N LEU A 498 -20.75 17.44 -19.70
CA LEU A 498 -22.03 17.23 -20.37
C LEU A 498 -22.38 15.73 -20.54
N TRP A 499 -21.37 14.88 -20.68
CA TRP A 499 -21.56 13.43 -20.75
C TRP A 499 -21.95 12.83 -19.38
N ALA A 500 -21.48 13.40 -18.26
CA ALA A 500 -21.66 12.87 -16.94
C ALA A 500 -23.05 13.19 -16.37
N ASP A 501 -23.59 12.26 -15.58
CA ASP A 501 -24.79 12.53 -14.75
C ASP A 501 -24.39 13.26 -13.45
N LYS A 502 -23.10 13.14 -13.03
CA LYS A 502 -22.54 13.83 -11.85
C LYS A 502 -21.06 14.08 -12.03
N VAL A 503 -20.60 15.27 -11.63
CA VAL A 503 -19.18 15.63 -11.58
C VAL A 503 -18.69 15.56 -10.13
N MET A 504 -17.66 14.76 -9.92
CA MET A 504 -17.06 14.47 -8.63
C MET A 504 -15.64 15.05 -8.60
N TRP A 505 -15.39 15.90 -7.62
CA TRP A 505 -14.11 16.58 -7.41
C TRP A 505 -13.36 15.93 -6.26
N THR A 506 -12.07 15.59 -6.45
CA THR A 506 -11.21 15.14 -5.34
C THR A 506 -10.48 16.33 -4.71
N ASP A 507 -10.67 16.52 -3.42
CA ASP A 507 -10.06 17.55 -2.59
C ASP A 507 -8.91 16.95 -1.76
N TYR A 508 -7.78 17.66 -1.71
CA TYR A 508 -6.56 17.28 -1.00
C TYR A 508 -6.34 18.25 0.16
N ALA A 509 -6.78 17.87 1.35
CA ALA A 509 -6.71 18.71 2.52
C ALA A 509 -5.28 18.79 3.12
N ARG A 510 -5.03 19.85 3.89
CA ARG A 510 -3.75 20.09 4.58
C ARG A 510 -3.38 19.03 5.60
N ASP A 511 -4.36 18.37 6.19
CA ASP A 511 -4.17 17.26 7.13
C ASP A 511 -3.89 15.92 6.43
N GLY A 512 -3.85 15.93 5.08
CA GLY A 512 -3.63 14.75 4.25
C GLY A 512 -4.86 13.89 4.02
N SER A 513 -6.06 14.33 4.42
CA SER A 513 -7.29 13.65 4.06
C SER A 513 -7.66 13.89 2.59
N LEU A 514 -8.25 12.88 1.98
CA LEU A 514 -8.75 12.90 0.61
C LEU A 514 -10.27 12.79 0.66
N THR A 515 -10.97 13.77 0.09
CA THR A 515 -12.43 13.77 0.06
C THR A 515 -12.96 13.96 -1.35
N ILE A 516 -14.07 13.28 -1.67
CA ILE A 516 -14.75 13.42 -2.94
C ILE A 516 -16.01 14.29 -2.70
N LYS A 517 -16.12 15.35 -3.47
CA LYS A 517 -17.25 16.28 -3.42
C LYS A 517 -18.03 16.22 -4.72
N TYR A 518 -19.34 16.17 -4.65
CA TYR A 518 -20.20 16.48 -5.79
C TYR A 518 -20.15 18.00 -6.02
N VAL A 519 -19.87 18.42 -7.24
CA VAL A 519 -19.72 19.84 -7.59
C VAL A 519 -20.78 20.31 -8.59
N GLY A 520 -21.56 19.39 -9.17
CA GLY A 520 -22.64 19.72 -10.08
C GLY A 520 -22.65 18.85 -11.35
N ASP A 521 -23.45 19.27 -12.31
CA ASP A 521 -23.55 18.68 -13.64
C ASP A 521 -23.94 19.74 -14.70
N VAL A 522 -23.91 19.36 -15.96
CA VAL A 522 -24.42 20.14 -17.09
C VAL A 522 -25.35 19.27 -17.92
N ARG A 523 -26.52 19.81 -18.25
CA ARG A 523 -27.51 19.10 -19.07
C ARG A 523 -28.17 20.04 -20.08
N PRO A 524 -28.76 19.52 -21.18
CA PRO A 524 -29.58 20.33 -22.06
C PRO A 524 -30.75 20.95 -21.29
N THR A 525 -31.11 22.21 -21.65
CA THR A 525 -32.20 22.93 -21.01
C THR A 525 -33.53 22.19 -21.12
N LEU A 526 -34.17 21.94 -19.96
CA LEU A 526 -35.53 21.46 -19.86
C LEU A 526 -36.46 22.65 -19.72
N LEU A 527 -37.39 22.83 -20.63
CA LEU A 527 -38.31 23.99 -20.67
C LEU A 527 -39.33 24.08 -19.50
N THR A 528 -39.26 23.14 -18.56
CA THR A 528 -40.27 22.96 -17.49
C THR A 528 -39.87 23.54 -16.13
N SER A 529 -38.64 24.11 -15.99
CA SER A 529 -38.16 24.64 -14.70
C SER A 529 -38.76 26.02 -14.39
N THR A 530 -39.16 26.22 -13.13
CA THR A 530 -39.70 27.48 -12.63
C THR A 530 -38.58 28.50 -12.50
N LEU A 531 -38.74 29.65 -13.13
CA LEU A 531 -37.77 30.76 -13.07
C LEU A 531 -37.84 31.42 -11.68
N ILE A 532 -36.69 31.53 -10.99
CA ILE A 532 -36.53 32.31 -9.76
C ILE A 532 -36.19 33.77 -10.13
N GLY A 533 -35.34 33.98 -11.14
CA GLY A 533 -34.96 35.30 -11.62
C GLY A 533 -33.89 35.24 -12.69
N ARG A 534 -33.39 36.40 -13.10
CA ARG A 534 -32.43 36.58 -14.19
C ARG A 534 -31.26 37.45 -13.73
N ILE A 535 -30.05 37.11 -14.14
CA ILE A 535 -28.83 37.88 -13.90
C ILE A 535 -28.33 38.44 -15.25
N GLY A 536 -28.52 39.74 -15.46
CA GLY A 536 -28.19 40.40 -16.71
C GLY A 536 -28.81 39.74 -17.93
N ASP A 537 -28.01 39.61 -18.98
CA ASP A 537 -28.28 38.85 -20.20
C ASP A 537 -27.48 37.50 -20.24
N VAL A 538 -26.84 37.15 -19.13
CA VAL A 538 -25.94 35.99 -19.02
C VAL A 538 -26.71 34.72 -18.64
N ALA A 539 -27.53 34.77 -17.60
CA ALA A 539 -28.18 33.56 -17.11
C ALA A 539 -29.53 33.79 -16.39
N ASP A 540 -30.41 32.82 -16.50
CA ASP A 540 -31.56 32.68 -15.63
C ASP A 540 -31.19 31.75 -14.44
N VAL A 541 -31.71 32.06 -13.23
CA VAL A 541 -31.71 31.19 -12.08
C VAL A 541 -33.01 30.36 -12.14
N ALA A 542 -32.89 29.13 -12.62
CA ALA A 542 -34.01 28.23 -12.89
C ALA A 542 -34.40 27.38 -11.68
N GLY A 543 -33.59 27.35 -10.64
CA GLY A 543 -33.87 26.61 -9.40
C GLY A 543 -32.81 26.84 -8.35
N ALA A 544 -33.17 26.59 -7.09
CA ALA A 544 -32.23 26.56 -5.98
C ALA A 544 -32.69 25.59 -4.90
N SER A 545 -31.72 24.99 -4.21
CA SER A 545 -31.94 24.17 -3.01
C SER A 545 -30.93 24.58 -1.95
N VAL A 546 -31.40 24.75 -0.73
CA VAL A 546 -30.58 25.13 0.41
C VAL A 546 -30.78 24.13 1.53
N MET A 547 -29.70 23.47 1.97
CA MET A 547 -29.71 22.53 3.07
C MET A 547 -28.61 22.85 4.07
N ARG A 548 -28.98 22.85 5.36
CA ARG A 548 -28.02 23.02 6.45
C ARG A 548 -27.68 21.66 7.06
N ASP A 549 -26.39 21.45 7.32
CA ASP A 549 -25.85 20.27 8.01
C ASP A 549 -24.81 20.73 9.04
N GLY A 550 -25.23 20.86 10.30
CA GLY A 550 -24.37 21.39 11.36
C GLY A 550 -23.86 22.80 11.06
N ASN A 551 -22.56 22.95 10.90
CA ASN A 551 -21.86 24.20 10.57
C ASN A 551 -21.59 24.38 9.07
N LEU A 552 -22.30 23.62 8.23
CA LEU A 552 -22.21 23.68 6.78
C LEU A 552 -23.54 24.11 6.19
N LEU A 553 -23.49 24.90 5.12
CA LEU A 553 -24.63 25.21 4.28
C LEU A 553 -24.35 24.68 2.87
N ARG A 554 -25.17 23.78 2.38
CA ARG A 554 -25.13 23.31 0.99
C ARG A 554 -26.13 24.12 0.17
N VAL A 555 -25.63 24.79 -0.86
CA VAL A 555 -26.45 25.57 -1.79
C VAL A 555 -26.26 24.96 -3.17
N THR A 556 -27.32 24.44 -3.76
CA THR A 556 -27.33 23.94 -5.14
C THR A 556 -28.14 24.92 -5.99
N LEU A 557 -27.52 25.47 -7.01
CA LEU A 557 -28.12 26.42 -7.94
C LEU A 557 -28.30 25.78 -9.31
N LEU A 558 -29.43 26.03 -9.96
CA LEU A 558 -29.65 25.61 -11.33
C LEU A 558 -29.63 26.86 -12.20
N TRP A 559 -28.55 27.05 -12.95
CA TRP A 559 -28.35 28.13 -13.90
C TRP A 559 -28.81 27.70 -15.29
N ARG A 560 -29.59 28.51 -15.98
CA ARG A 560 -29.85 28.35 -17.41
C ARG A 560 -29.00 29.36 -18.16
N SER A 561 -28.04 28.89 -18.92
CA SER A 561 -27.14 29.75 -19.69
C SER A 561 -27.88 30.43 -20.88
N LEU A 562 -27.84 31.72 -20.95
CA LEU A 562 -28.35 32.53 -22.07
C LEU A 562 -27.21 32.93 -23.01
N SER A 563 -26.08 33.34 -22.42
CA SER A 563 -24.85 33.69 -23.13
C SER A 563 -23.62 33.37 -22.29
N ALA A 564 -22.43 33.35 -22.92
CA ALA A 564 -21.18 33.30 -22.18
C ALA A 564 -20.91 34.65 -21.50
N ALA A 565 -20.45 34.62 -20.26
CA ALA A 565 -20.01 35.77 -19.50
C ALA A 565 -18.59 36.21 -19.90
N LYS A 566 -18.09 37.32 -19.36
CA LYS A 566 -16.69 37.70 -19.53
C LYS A 566 -15.76 36.79 -18.74
N PRO A 567 -14.49 36.66 -19.15
CA PRO A 567 -13.50 35.85 -18.42
C PRO A 567 -13.25 36.29 -16.97
N THR A 568 -13.55 37.56 -16.66
CA THR A 568 -13.41 38.14 -15.32
C THR A 568 -14.64 38.01 -14.44
N ASP A 569 -15.77 37.51 -15.00
CA ASP A 569 -17.02 37.39 -14.26
C ASP A 569 -17.00 36.18 -13.32
N THR A 570 -17.58 36.39 -12.14
CA THR A 570 -17.71 35.35 -11.12
C THR A 570 -19.07 35.38 -10.45
N ILE A 571 -19.47 34.30 -9.88
CA ILE A 571 -20.71 34.14 -9.14
C ILE A 571 -20.44 34.43 -7.66
N PHE A 572 -21.32 35.18 -7.00
CA PHE A 572 -21.36 35.25 -5.56
C PHE A 572 -22.58 34.49 -5.00
N VAL A 573 -22.39 33.87 -3.83
CA VAL A 573 -23.45 33.32 -3.00
C VAL A 573 -23.25 33.84 -1.59
N HIS A 574 -24.15 34.70 -1.16
CA HIS A 574 -24.07 35.36 0.14
C HIS A 574 -25.10 34.79 1.10
N VAL A 575 -24.72 34.65 2.36
CA VAL A 575 -25.60 34.34 3.49
C VAL A 575 -25.71 35.57 4.35
N LEU A 576 -26.90 36.14 4.41
CA LEU A 576 -27.20 37.41 5.09
C LEU A 576 -28.07 37.14 6.32
N ASP A 577 -27.79 37.77 7.44
CA ASP A 577 -28.62 37.73 8.63
C ASP A 577 -29.88 38.64 8.49
N SER A 578 -30.70 38.69 9.54
CA SER A 578 -31.90 39.54 9.57
C SER A 578 -31.60 41.05 9.43
N SER A 579 -30.37 41.49 9.71
CA SER A 579 -29.89 42.86 9.56
C SER A 579 -29.26 43.12 8.18
N SER A 580 -29.31 42.11 7.27
CA SER A 580 -28.64 42.11 5.97
C SER A 580 -27.10 42.18 6.07
N THR A 581 -26.53 41.72 7.20
CA THR A 581 -25.08 41.61 7.38
C THR A 581 -24.62 40.29 6.76
N LEU A 582 -23.51 40.32 6.01
CA LEU A 582 -22.87 39.15 5.41
C LEU A 582 -22.23 38.29 6.53
N VAL A 583 -22.72 37.07 6.72
CA VAL A 583 -22.22 36.12 7.72
C VAL A 583 -21.52 34.89 7.11
N GLY A 584 -21.64 34.73 5.80
CA GLY A 584 -20.96 33.68 5.05
C GLY A 584 -21.07 33.89 3.56
N GLN A 585 -20.10 33.38 2.82
CA GLN A 585 -20.08 33.49 1.37
C GLN A 585 -19.51 32.28 0.68
N GLY A 586 -19.94 32.01 -0.54
CA GLY A 586 -19.47 30.95 -1.40
C GLY A 586 -19.19 31.44 -2.80
N ASP A 587 -18.36 32.49 -2.92
CA ASP A 587 -18.01 33.11 -4.19
C ASP A 587 -17.06 32.25 -5.02
N GLY A 588 -17.18 32.33 -6.33
CA GLY A 588 -16.33 31.59 -7.24
C GLY A 588 -17.03 31.21 -8.55
N GLU A 589 -16.31 30.51 -9.38
CA GLU A 589 -16.80 29.99 -10.64
C GLU A 589 -17.62 28.68 -10.41
N SER A 590 -18.53 28.36 -11.35
CA SER A 590 -19.38 27.17 -11.19
C SER A 590 -18.60 25.87 -11.23
N LEU A 591 -19.17 24.82 -10.64
CA LEU A 591 -18.58 23.50 -10.51
C LEU A 591 -17.17 23.54 -9.88
N ASN A 592 -17.02 24.32 -8.80
CA ASN A 592 -15.74 24.48 -8.11
C ASN A 592 -14.60 25.01 -9.01
N GLY A 593 -14.93 25.86 -10.00
CA GLY A 593 -13.98 26.45 -10.95
C GLY A 593 -13.78 25.66 -12.25
N LEU A 594 -14.35 24.47 -12.38
CA LEU A 594 -14.21 23.64 -13.59
C LEU A 594 -14.92 24.25 -14.81
N LEU A 595 -16.00 24.99 -14.58
CA LEU A 595 -16.82 25.59 -15.63
C LEU A 595 -17.08 27.08 -15.32
N PRO A 596 -16.11 27.95 -15.59
CA PRO A 596 -16.32 29.38 -15.39
C PRO A 596 -17.50 29.88 -16.23
N PRO A 597 -18.26 30.93 -15.79
CA PRO A 597 -19.38 31.47 -16.56
C PRO A 597 -19.01 31.87 -17.98
N SER A 598 -17.76 32.21 -18.24
CA SER A 598 -17.23 32.51 -19.57
C SER A 598 -17.17 31.29 -20.52
N ALA A 599 -17.19 30.09 -19.98
CA ALA A 599 -17.23 28.87 -20.75
C ALA A 599 -18.64 28.28 -20.91
N TRP A 600 -19.67 28.94 -20.38
CA TRP A 600 -21.05 28.51 -20.52
C TRP A 600 -21.53 28.56 -21.96
N ARG A 601 -22.31 27.56 -22.36
CA ARG A 601 -22.90 27.49 -23.70
C ARG A 601 -24.41 27.68 -23.61
N SER A 602 -24.96 28.56 -24.43
CA SER A 602 -26.41 28.78 -24.50
C SER A 602 -27.16 27.49 -24.76
N GLY A 603 -28.35 27.34 -24.14
CA GLY A 603 -29.19 26.14 -24.26
C GLY A 603 -28.82 25.02 -23.30
N HIS A 604 -27.95 25.27 -22.32
CA HIS A 604 -27.63 24.30 -21.27
C HIS A 604 -28.05 24.83 -19.88
N GLU A 605 -28.42 23.91 -19.01
CA GLU A 605 -28.58 24.13 -17.58
C GLU A 605 -27.36 23.56 -16.84
N ILE A 606 -26.85 24.38 -15.92
CA ILE A 606 -25.69 24.07 -15.09
C ILE A 606 -26.16 23.91 -13.64
N GLU A 607 -26.09 22.70 -13.09
CA GLU A 607 -26.28 22.47 -11.68
C GLU A 607 -24.97 22.73 -10.94
N ASP A 608 -24.94 23.75 -10.10
CA ASP A 608 -23.74 24.22 -9.40
C ASP A 608 -23.93 24.01 -7.90
N ALA A 609 -23.24 23.01 -7.34
CA ALA A 609 -23.33 22.63 -5.94
C ALA A 609 -22.19 23.24 -5.13
N ARG A 610 -22.51 24.07 -4.15
CA ARG A 610 -21.56 24.78 -3.30
C ARG A 610 -21.72 24.38 -1.83
N VAL A 611 -20.61 24.45 -1.10
CA VAL A 611 -20.57 24.24 0.35
C VAL A 611 -19.97 25.47 1.00
N ILE A 612 -20.75 26.13 1.85
CA ILE A 612 -20.30 27.27 2.66
C ILE A 612 -20.04 26.73 4.08
N ILE A 613 -18.83 26.93 4.55
CA ILE A 613 -18.38 26.51 5.89
C ILE A 613 -18.34 27.77 6.76
N PHE A 614 -18.97 27.73 7.92
CA PHE A 614 -18.92 28.82 8.87
C PHE A 614 -17.81 28.57 9.89
N ASP A 615 -17.00 29.60 10.15
CA ASP A 615 -15.92 29.53 11.15
C ASP A 615 -16.47 29.35 12.57
N SER A 616 -17.68 29.81 12.82
CA SER A 616 -18.42 29.67 14.07
C SER A 616 -19.85 29.22 13.80
N PRO A 617 -20.51 28.51 14.73
CA PRO A 617 -21.91 28.16 14.59
C PRO A 617 -22.80 29.38 14.38
N LEU A 618 -23.72 29.31 13.42
CA LEU A 618 -24.71 30.37 13.21
C LEU A 618 -25.59 30.53 14.46
N ILE A 619 -25.84 31.77 14.85
CA ILE A 619 -26.73 32.12 15.97
C ILE A 619 -28.19 31.82 15.57
N ALA A 620 -29.05 31.55 16.55
CA ALA A 620 -30.48 31.36 16.29
C ALA A 620 -31.08 32.59 15.57
N GLY A 621 -31.74 32.36 14.43
CA GLY A 621 -32.26 33.42 13.58
C GLY A 621 -32.62 32.94 12.18
N GLU A 622 -33.15 33.86 11.38
CA GLU A 622 -33.43 33.62 9.96
C GLU A 622 -32.31 34.21 9.10
N TYR A 623 -31.84 33.41 8.14
CA TYR A 623 -30.77 33.79 7.20
C TYR A 623 -31.30 33.71 5.78
N ARG A 624 -31.04 34.80 4.99
CA ARG A 624 -31.37 34.86 3.55
C ARG A 624 -30.17 34.40 2.75
N ILE A 625 -30.40 33.63 1.71
CA ILE A 625 -29.38 33.22 0.76
C ILE A 625 -29.64 33.98 -0.55
N THR A 626 -28.65 34.77 -0.96
CA THR A 626 -28.73 35.56 -2.19
C THR A 626 -27.63 35.19 -3.17
N VAL A 627 -27.89 35.32 -4.46
CA VAL A 627 -26.94 35.04 -5.54
C VAL A 627 -26.91 36.17 -6.56
N GLY A 628 -25.79 36.28 -7.23
CA GLY A 628 -25.60 37.20 -8.34
C GLY A 628 -24.27 36.96 -9.02
N MET A 629 -23.91 37.88 -9.91
CA MET A 629 -22.63 37.88 -10.63
C MET A 629 -21.98 39.25 -10.58
N TYR A 630 -20.66 39.28 -10.59
CA TYR A 630 -19.89 40.52 -10.67
C TYR A 630 -18.62 40.35 -11.49
N ASP A 631 -18.15 41.44 -12.09
CA ASP A 631 -16.84 41.46 -12.75
C ASP A 631 -15.74 41.67 -11.70
N ARG A 632 -14.81 40.71 -11.58
CA ARG A 632 -13.69 40.81 -10.64
C ARG A 632 -12.71 41.93 -10.95
N ALA A 633 -12.71 42.44 -12.18
CA ALA A 633 -11.78 43.50 -12.58
C ALA A 633 -12.13 44.86 -11.98
N ASP A 634 -13.44 45.16 -11.83
CA ASP A 634 -13.91 46.43 -11.32
C ASP A 634 -14.92 46.35 -10.16
N GLY A 635 -15.27 45.11 -9.74
CA GLY A 635 -16.22 44.84 -8.67
C GLY A 635 -17.68 45.12 -9.02
N LYS A 636 -17.97 45.44 -10.29
CA LYS A 636 -19.31 45.83 -10.71
C LYS A 636 -20.24 44.64 -10.80
N ARG A 637 -21.34 44.72 -10.06
CA ARG A 637 -22.39 43.69 -10.08
C ARG A 637 -23.28 43.81 -11.31
N TYR A 638 -23.71 42.65 -11.81
CA TYR A 638 -24.76 42.58 -12.83
C TYR A 638 -26.11 42.94 -12.21
N LYS A 639 -26.97 43.59 -13.02
CA LYS A 639 -28.38 43.78 -12.64
C LYS A 639 -29.06 42.43 -12.53
N ALA A 640 -29.85 42.21 -11.48
CA ALA A 640 -30.65 41.03 -11.31
C ALA A 640 -32.14 41.40 -11.32
N PHE A 641 -32.97 40.50 -11.84
CA PHE A 641 -34.42 40.67 -11.97
C PHE A 641 -35.11 39.47 -11.35
N ASP A 642 -36.19 39.68 -10.62
CA ASP A 642 -37.02 38.63 -10.09
C ASP A 642 -37.83 37.90 -11.20
N ALA A 643 -38.59 36.86 -10.84
CA ALA A 643 -39.41 36.08 -11.77
C ALA A 643 -40.49 36.92 -12.50
N LYS A 644 -40.79 38.13 -12.00
CA LYS A 644 -41.76 39.07 -12.59
C LYS A 644 -41.05 40.10 -13.48
N GLY A 645 -39.73 40.09 -13.59
CA GLY A 645 -38.92 41.03 -14.34
C GLY A 645 -38.67 42.36 -13.61
N VAL A 646 -38.89 42.39 -12.28
CA VAL A 646 -38.60 43.60 -11.47
C VAL A 646 -37.14 43.54 -11.05
N GLU A 647 -36.41 44.66 -11.27
CA GLU A 647 -35.00 44.78 -10.86
C GLU A 647 -34.88 44.72 -9.34
N VAL A 648 -34.00 43.82 -8.84
CA VAL A 648 -33.73 43.66 -7.42
C VAL A 648 -32.53 44.52 -7.00
N SER A 649 -32.60 45.05 -5.78
CA SER A 649 -31.56 45.93 -5.24
C SER A 649 -30.22 45.22 -5.17
N GLU A 650 -29.13 45.93 -5.39
CA GLU A 650 -27.73 45.47 -5.29
C GLU A 650 -27.39 44.26 -6.18
N GLY A 651 -28.27 43.88 -7.12
CA GLY A 651 -28.09 42.71 -7.95
C GLY A 651 -28.11 41.39 -7.16
N GLU A 652 -28.74 41.35 -5.97
CA GLU A 652 -28.80 40.23 -5.05
C GLU A 652 -30.15 39.51 -5.16
N LEU A 653 -30.22 38.46 -5.96
CA LEU A 653 -31.43 37.65 -6.12
C LEU A 653 -31.56 36.67 -4.94
N GLU A 654 -32.65 36.76 -4.17
CA GLU A 654 -32.94 35.83 -3.11
C GLU A 654 -33.33 34.46 -3.67
N VAL A 655 -32.63 33.38 -3.23
CA VAL A 655 -32.83 32.01 -3.71
C VAL A 655 -33.29 31.06 -2.63
N GLY A 656 -33.29 31.48 -1.37
CA GLY A 656 -33.77 30.68 -0.26
C GLY A 656 -33.54 31.29 1.11
N ARG A 657 -34.10 30.66 2.12
CA ARG A 657 -33.95 31.05 3.54
C ARG A 657 -33.66 29.83 4.39
N VAL A 658 -32.90 30.02 5.46
CA VAL A 658 -32.58 29.00 6.47
C VAL A 658 -32.88 29.56 7.85
N THR A 659 -33.67 28.82 8.63
CA THR A 659 -33.92 29.15 10.04
C THR A 659 -33.00 28.31 10.92
N VAL A 660 -32.22 28.96 11.78
CA VAL A 660 -31.40 28.35 12.81
C VAL A 660 -32.14 28.46 14.14
N LYS A 661 -32.42 27.32 14.76
CA LYS A 661 -33.13 27.20 16.04
C LYS A 661 -32.17 27.26 17.21
#